data_91fee4e4e0d7c7b4951a4918410f3417
#
_entry.id   91fee4e4e0d7c7b4951a4918410f3417
#
_cell.length_a   1.000
_cell.length_b   1.000
_cell.length_c   1.000
_cell.angle_alpha   90.00
_cell.angle_beta   90.00
_cell.angle_gamma   90.00
#
_symmetry.space_group_name_H-M   'P 1'
#
loop_
_entity.id
_entity.type
_entity.pdbx_description
1 polymer ?
#
loop_
_entity_poly.entity_id
_entity_poly.type
_entity_poly.pdbx_seq_one_letter_code
_entity_poly.pdbx_strand_id
1 'polypeptide(L)'
;MLGTNRSLEQRLLEHWIEHHRPDGAECHQVVLALGDDRKPLQSLGLSNAISSSGDAIVIPLRIAWTPSDKAYASGPRLRHLIQGPERRPGWLRGRRILKRHPERAHLIKGTPDTVTAMGGRFTSKYDLAPEQRPEDFAVFVARQAAIVLDMAERRLQGGRYKVPRYIAQSLRNNQEFKARLYDIANQEERSRSDVVGEVNEYFKEMISIPTSFWLDVWIKFCNVCLGLGYEPRLHYSAEDLERVRAMVRNHPSALLWTHKTYIDGFVVPKLLFDNNFPVPHFFAGANLNMPFLGGLVRRAGGIFIKRSFNDNDVYKATLRQYVGYLMEKRFPLTWSFEGTRSRLGKLMPPKYGVLKYVLEGCYNAGAQDIHIIPVTVSYDLIRDAEEYAREQSGVPKAPESLGWLVGYLRSLARPMGKIYVDFGDPVVLASAPDPEDRLALSKVAFQVAVEANRVTPITYPAVVSMVLLGVYPRALTEAEVSSDVGDIIAWARKRNLRMSPDFDRQYAEGTEKLLDLMIEEGLVARFTGGPATVYGIEAGQAAVASYYRNTIVHFFVNRAIIELSLTAVAETDSGKTNPVDIFWSEVLETRDLFKFEFFYPPTEEFRVEIEEEMSRLHPDWERLLGEGSGGARALLAEMNPQVAHMTLQMFAESYSIGADLLASLNENESIDEEDFIDRCMNYGRQSLLQRRISSEASMLKLLFKNCWSMLSARQLTDHSLPDYLSARAAQAEKLNALIRRTEICRASAIARRGNSTLRDKARGGL
;
A
#
# COMPACT_ATOMS: atom_id res chain seq x y z
N MET A 1 -5.53 41.81 11.58
CA MET A 1 -6.54 40.85 11.06
C MET A 1 -6.76 39.77 12.10
N LEU A 2 -8.01 39.55 12.52
CA LEU A 2 -8.38 38.63 13.62
C LEU A 2 -8.81 37.27 13.07
N GLY A 3 -8.00 36.26 13.26
CA GLY A 3 -8.24 34.88 12.78
C GLY A 3 -9.21 34.12 13.70
N THR A 4 -10.42 34.63 13.88
CA THR A 4 -11.46 34.00 14.71
C THR A 4 -12.87 34.34 14.20
N ASN A 5 -13.81 33.46 14.49
CA ASN A 5 -15.26 33.69 14.32
C ASN A 5 -16.02 33.56 15.65
N ARG A 6 -15.33 33.67 16.79
CA ARG A 6 -15.85 33.44 18.14
C ARG A 6 -15.75 34.69 18.99
N SER A 7 -16.83 35.11 19.59
CA SER A 7 -16.91 36.33 20.40
C SER A 7 -15.95 36.36 21.61
N LEU A 8 -15.62 35.23 22.20
CA LEU A 8 -14.66 35.18 23.31
C LEU A 8 -13.23 35.45 22.81
N GLU A 9 -12.82 34.78 21.75
CA GLU A 9 -11.48 34.95 21.16
C GLU A 9 -11.31 36.35 20.59
N GLN A 10 -12.35 36.86 19.94
CA GLN A 10 -12.35 38.24 19.42
C GLN A 10 -12.13 39.26 20.53
N ARG A 11 -12.85 39.18 21.66
CA ARG A 11 -12.64 40.06 22.81
C ARG A 11 -11.24 39.97 23.40
N LEU A 12 -10.66 38.80 23.45
CA LEU A 12 -9.27 38.62 23.92
C LEU A 12 -8.29 39.29 23.00
N LEU A 13 -8.50 39.19 21.68
CA LEU A 13 -7.65 39.83 20.68
C LEU A 13 -7.82 41.35 20.67
N GLU A 14 -9.04 41.87 20.79
CA GLU A 14 -9.36 43.30 20.90
C GLU A 14 -8.69 43.89 22.14
N HIS A 15 -8.83 43.24 23.31
CA HIS A 15 -8.17 43.67 24.53
C HIS A 15 -6.64 43.66 24.42
N TRP A 16 -6.06 42.68 23.74
CA TRP A 16 -4.62 42.66 23.49
C TRP A 16 -4.18 43.82 22.59
N ILE A 17 -4.92 44.14 21.54
CA ILE A 17 -4.65 45.24 20.61
C ILE A 17 -4.67 46.56 21.35
N GLU A 18 -5.68 46.82 22.19
CA GLU A 18 -5.78 48.02 23.00
C GLU A 18 -4.55 48.30 23.85
N HIS A 19 -3.90 47.25 24.39
CA HIS A 19 -2.74 47.40 25.26
C HIS A 19 -1.39 47.36 24.53
N HIS A 20 -1.36 46.98 23.23
CA HIS A 20 -0.12 46.76 22.50
C HIS A 20 -0.02 47.56 21.19
N ARG A 21 -1.03 48.35 20.86
CA ARG A 21 -0.94 49.28 19.71
C ARG A 21 0.01 50.41 20.06
N PRO A 22 0.86 50.85 19.09
CA PRO A 22 1.67 52.05 19.30
C PRO A 22 0.80 53.28 19.50
N ASP A 23 1.24 54.20 20.32
CA ASP A 23 0.56 55.48 20.56
C ASP A 23 0.41 56.27 19.23
N GLY A 24 -0.80 56.77 18.98
CA GLY A 24 -1.12 57.53 17.76
C GLY A 24 -1.29 56.69 16.48
N ALA A 25 -1.12 55.37 16.52
CA ALA A 25 -1.34 54.52 15.34
C ALA A 25 -2.84 54.33 15.06
N GLU A 26 -3.27 54.58 13.85
CA GLU A 26 -4.60 54.21 13.37
C GLU A 26 -4.66 52.69 13.19
N CYS A 27 -5.71 52.04 13.69
CA CYS A 27 -5.82 50.57 13.66
C CYS A 27 -7.19 50.14 13.15
N HIS A 28 -7.20 49.54 11.96
CA HIS A 28 -8.38 48.89 11.39
C HIS A 28 -8.44 47.41 11.77
N GLN A 29 -9.49 46.97 12.43
CA GLN A 29 -9.68 45.57 12.82
C GLN A 29 -10.59 44.88 11.82
N VAL A 30 -10.10 43.83 11.17
CA VAL A 30 -10.85 43.00 10.24
C VAL A 30 -10.88 41.56 10.72
N VAL A 31 -12.09 41.02 10.88
CA VAL A 31 -12.29 39.59 11.30
C VAL A 31 -12.17 38.71 10.06
N LEU A 32 -11.26 37.72 10.15
CA LEU A 32 -11.16 36.66 9.16
C LEU A 32 -12.16 35.55 9.54
N ALA A 33 -13.26 35.46 8.81
CA ALA A 33 -14.18 34.33 8.96
C ALA A 33 -13.49 33.04 8.48
N LEU A 34 -13.18 32.15 9.42
CA LEU A 34 -12.71 30.80 9.15
C LEU A 34 -13.92 29.95 8.73
N GLY A 35 -14.28 30.04 7.45
CA GLY A 35 -15.44 29.34 6.88
C GLY A 35 -15.12 27.95 6.32
N ASP A 36 -16.09 27.38 5.61
CA ASP A 36 -15.94 26.17 4.80
C ASP A 36 -15.00 26.46 3.60
N ASP A 37 -13.87 25.79 3.56
CA ASP A 37 -12.83 25.97 2.53
C ASP A 37 -13.33 25.72 1.08
N ARG A 38 -14.51 25.12 0.92
CA ARG A 38 -15.18 24.90 -0.36
C ARG A 38 -15.96 26.12 -0.86
N LYS A 39 -16.28 27.05 0.04
CA LYS A 39 -16.98 28.28 -0.29
C LYS A 39 -16.01 29.40 -0.63
N PRO A 40 -16.38 30.35 -1.48
CA PRO A 40 -15.59 31.55 -1.71
C PRO A 40 -15.31 32.29 -0.39
N LEU A 41 -14.09 32.74 -0.19
CA LEU A 41 -13.74 33.61 0.91
C LEU A 41 -14.37 34.99 0.63
N GLN A 42 -15.15 35.50 1.59
CA GLN A 42 -15.68 36.86 1.49
C GLN A 42 -14.64 37.86 2.01
N SER A 43 -14.44 38.96 1.33
CA SER A 43 -13.49 40.01 1.71
C SER A 43 -13.90 40.76 3.00
N LEU A 44 -15.18 40.69 3.40
CA LEU A 44 -15.73 41.24 4.65
C LEU A 44 -15.24 42.65 5.02
N GLY A 45 -15.21 43.55 4.05
CA GLY A 45 -14.75 44.93 4.25
C GLY A 45 -13.23 45.13 4.21
N LEU A 46 -12.47 44.06 3.98
CA LEU A 46 -11.00 44.12 3.88
C LEU A 46 -10.54 44.94 2.66
N SER A 47 -11.26 44.87 1.54
CA SER A 47 -11.01 45.67 0.34
C SER A 47 -11.02 47.15 0.65
N ASN A 48 -12.06 47.63 1.36
CA ASN A 48 -12.18 49.02 1.77
C ASN A 48 -11.06 49.43 2.74
N ALA A 49 -10.76 48.59 3.73
CA ALA A 49 -9.69 48.88 4.68
C ALA A 49 -8.30 48.96 4.02
N ILE A 50 -8.03 48.13 3.02
CA ILE A 50 -6.77 48.16 2.25
C ILE A 50 -6.72 49.45 1.41
N SER A 51 -7.79 49.82 0.72
CA SER A 51 -7.84 50.97 -0.16
C SER A 51 -7.74 52.32 0.59
N SER A 52 -8.18 52.35 1.86
CA SER A 52 -8.15 53.57 2.68
C SER A 52 -6.85 53.75 3.47
N SER A 53 -6.01 52.75 3.58
CA SER A 53 -4.91 52.69 4.57
C SER A 53 -3.50 52.94 3.99
N GLY A 54 -3.35 53.26 2.70
CA GLY A 54 -2.03 53.45 2.07
C GLY A 54 -1.13 52.21 2.22
N ASP A 55 0.15 52.37 2.61
CA ASP A 55 1.07 51.26 2.86
C ASP A 55 0.96 50.74 4.31
N ALA A 56 -0.21 50.29 4.68
CA ALA A 56 -0.46 49.74 6.02
C ALA A 56 0.23 48.43 6.28
N ILE A 57 0.60 48.19 7.53
CA ILE A 57 1.13 46.89 7.99
C ILE A 57 -0.01 45.99 8.40
N VAL A 58 -0.10 44.85 7.77
CA VAL A 58 -1.09 43.81 8.09
C VAL A 58 -0.48 42.86 9.16
N ILE A 59 -1.10 42.78 10.34
CA ILE A 59 -0.68 41.92 11.45
C ILE A 59 -1.78 40.86 11.69
N PRO A 60 -1.55 39.60 11.31
CA PRO A 60 -2.50 38.52 11.62
C PRO A 60 -2.39 38.12 13.09
N LEU A 61 -3.53 37.95 13.77
CA LEU A 61 -3.63 37.56 15.19
C LEU A 61 -4.67 36.42 15.36
N ARG A 62 -4.37 35.46 16.24
CA ARG A 62 -5.29 34.36 16.59
C ARG A 62 -5.05 33.89 18.04
N ILE A 63 -6.12 33.39 18.69
CA ILE A 63 -5.98 32.62 19.93
C ILE A 63 -5.95 31.13 19.57
N ALA A 64 -4.88 30.45 19.95
CA ALA A 64 -4.76 29.00 19.84
C ALA A 64 -4.95 28.36 21.23
N TRP A 65 -5.69 27.27 21.27
CA TRP A 65 -5.96 26.53 22.51
C TRP A 65 -5.21 25.19 22.50
N THR A 66 -4.44 24.92 23.56
CA THR A 66 -3.80 23.62 23.72
C THR A 66 -4.68 22.68 24.56
N PRO A 67 -4.75 21.38 24.20
CA PRO A 67 -5.43 20.38 25.00
C PRO A 67 -4.75 20.21 26.37
N SER A 68 -5.51 19.72 27.38
CA SER A 68 -4.89 19.23 28.61
C SER A 68 -4.19 17.88 28.37
N ASP A 69 -3.19 17.54 29.18
CA ASP A 69 -2.45 16.25 29.06
C ASP A 69 -3.39 15.04 29.11
N LYS A 70 -4.40 15.10 30.00
CA LYS A 70 -5.47 14.07 30.07
C LYS A 70 -6.29 13.96 28.79
N ALA A 71 -6.54 15.08 28.12
CA ALA A 71 -7.29 15.07 26.85
C ALA A 71 -6.41 14.61 25.69
N TYR A 72 -5.13 14.88 25.75
CA TYR A 72 -4.14 14.38 24.80
C TYR A 72 -4.09 12.85 24.85
N ALA A 73 -3.99 12.27 26.05
CA ALA A 73 -3.93 10.83 26.24
C ALA A 73 -5.26 10.09 25.94
N SER A 74 -6.40 10.70 26.25
CA SER A 74 -7.73 10.04 26.12
C SER A 74 -8.41 10.26 24.76
N GLY A 75 -7.91 11.18 23.94
CA GLY A 75 -8.53 11.56 22.65
C GLY A 75 -9.92 12.20 22.78
N PRO A 76 -10.62 12.41 21.65
CA PRO A 76 -11.94 13.05 21.62
C PRO A 76 -13.00 12.21 22.35
N ARG A 77 -13.94 12.90 23.05
CA ARG A 77 -15.08 12.32 23.78
C ARG A 77 -16.38 12.89 23.23
N LEU A 78 -17.48 12.18 23.35
CA LEU A 78 -18.82 12.62 22.89
C LEU A 78 -19.20 14.03 23.39
N ARG A 79 -18.85 14.38 24.62
CA ARG A 79 -19.07 15.74 25.17
C ARG A 79 -18.42 16.86 24.36
N HIS A 80 -17.38 16.54 23.57
CA HIS A 80 -16.69 17.53 22.73
C HIS A 80 -17.51 17.94 21.51
N LEU A 81 -18.50 17.15 21.11
CA LEU A 81 -19.47 17.52 20.07
C LEU A 81 -20.38 18.67 20.54
N ILE A 82 -20.74 18.70 21.85
CA ILE A 82 -21.64 19.70 22.42
C ILE A 82 -20.84 20.89 22.95
N GLN A 83 -19.78 20.66 23.73
CA GLN A 83 -19.01 21.70 24.43
C GLN A 83 -17.87 22.29 23.56
N GLY A 84 -17.72 21.84 22.34
CA GLY A 84 -16.60 22.15 21.44
C GLY A 84 -15.33 21.32 21.76
N PRO A 85 -14.48 21.10 20.71
CA PRO A 85 -13.22 20.40 20.88
C PRO A 85 -12.25 21.15 21.82
N GLU A 86 -11.29 20.44 22.41
CA GLU A 86 -10.26 21.03 23.31
C GLU A 86 -9.50 22.19 22.64
N ARG A 87 -9.21 22.06 21.34
CA ARG A 87 -8.50 23.06 20.52
C ARG A 87 -9.38 24.18 20.00
N ARG A 88 -10.69 24.06 20.12
CA ARG A 88 -11.68 25.08 19.77
C ARG A 88 -12.83 25.03 20.76
N PRO A 89 -12.60 25.41 22.04
CA PRO A 89 -13.62 25.31 23.10
C PRO A 89 -14.80 26.23 22.79
N GLY A 90 -16.01 25.76 23.11
CA GLY A 90 -17.20 26.63 23.11
C GLY A 90 -17.05 27.72 24.17
N TRP A 91 -17.92 28.76 24.11
CA TRP A 91 -17.82 29.95 24.95
C TRP A 91 -17.74 29.65 26.48
N LEU A 92 -18.62 28.81 27.01
CA LEU A 92 -18.59 28.41 28.42
C LEU A 92 -17.32 27.68 28.81
N ARG A 93 -16.85 26.78 27.94
CA ARG A 93 -15.65 26.02 28.18
C ARG A 93 -14.39 26.90 28.09
N GLY A 94 -14.36 27.76 27.10
CA GLY A 94 -13.27 28.75 26.92
C GLY A 94 -13.09 29.63 28.16
N ARG A 95 -14.20 30.18 28.71
CA ARG A 95 -14.17 30.95 29.96
C ARG A 95 -13.67 30.12 31.16
N ARG A 96 -14.08 28.85 31.26
CA ARG A 96 -13.59 27.96 32.33
C ARG A 96 -12.11 27.66 32.18
N ILE A 97 -11.60 27.49 30.95
CA ILE A 97 -10.17 27.28 30.68
C ILE A 97 -9.42 28.54 31.10
N LEU A 98 -9.82 29.72 30.66
CA LEU A 98 -9.16 30.98 31.01
C LEU A 98 -9.11 31.23 32.55
N LYS A 99 -10.15 30.80 33.27
CA LYS A 99 -10.17 30.96 34.74
C LYS A 99 -9.28 29.97 35.47
N ARG A 100 -9.15 28.72 34.98
CA ARG A 100 -8.44 27.63 35.68
C ARG A 100 -7.10 27.28 35.11
N HIS A 101 -6.91 27.50 33.81
CA HIS A 101 -5.77 27.08 33.00
C HIS A 101 -5.48 28.12 31.91
N PRO A 102 -5.18 29.39 32.26
CA PRO A 102 -4.95 30.46 31.29
C PRO A 102 -3.77 30.15 30.36
N GLU A 103 -2.79 29.36 30.83
CA GLU A 103 -1.63 28.90 30.06
C GLU A 103 -1.98 28.08 28.82
N ARG A 104 -3.23 27.60 28.71
CA ARG A 104 -3.72 26.84 27.56
C ARG A 104 -4.25 27.70 26.42
N ALA A 105 -4.36 29.01 26.64
CA ALA A 105 -4.79 29.97 25.64
C ALA A 105 -3.57 30.80 25.18
N HIS A 106 -3.08 30.54 23.98
CA HIS A 106 -1.89 31.19 23.43
C HIS A 106 -2.28 32.21 22.39
N LEU A 107 -1.82 33.45 22.56
CA LEU A 107 -1.90 34.44 21.48
C LEU A 107 -0.85 34.10 20.44
N ILE A 108 -1.29 33.94 19.21
CA ILE A 108 -0.45 33.76 18.04
C ILE A 108 -0.43 35.04 17.23
N LYS A 109 0.79 35.53 16.96
CA LYS A 109 1.07 36.61 16.03
C LYS A 109 1.69 36.04 14.77
N GLY A 110 1.02 36.24 13.63
CA GLY A 110 1.59 35.93 12.32
C GLY A 110 2.68 36.93 11.96
N THR A 111 3.54 36.57 11.01
CA THR A 111 4.57 37.50 10.48
C THR A 111 3.88 38.71 9.88
N PRO A 112 4.15 39.92 10.34
CA PRO A 112 3.62 41.14 9.75
C PRO A 112 4.15 41.37 8.33
N ASP A 113 3.35 42.02 7.47
CA ASP A 113 3.76 42.35 6.13
C ASP A 113 3.03 43.64 5.65
N THR A 114 3.61 44.37 4.69
CA THR A 114 2.99 45.59 4.16
C THR A 114 2.02 45.29 3.03
N VAL A 115 1.03 46.14 2.84
CA VAL A 115 0.07 46.04 1.72
C VAL A 115 0.80 46.12 0.38
N THR A 116 1.81 47.01 0.27
CA THR A 116 2.64 47.16 -0.94
C THR A 116 3.41 45.89 -1.28
N ALA A 117 4.07 45.24 -0.28
CA ALA A 117 4.79 44.00 -0.50
C ALA A 117 3.86 42.85 -0.91
N MET A 118 2.66 42.79 -0.31
CA MET A 118 1.62 41.83 -0.73
C MET A 118 1.11 42.09 -2.14
N GLY A 119 0.97 43.37 -2.52
CA GLY A 119 0.60 43.79 -3.86
C GLY A 119 1.60 43.32 -4.92
N GLY A 120 2.90 43.54 -4.67
CA GLY A 120 3.96 43.03 -5.54
C GLY A 120 3.90 41.51 -5.76
N ARG A 121 3.65 40.74 -4.69
CA ARG A 121 3.47 39.28 -4.80
C ARG A 121 2.18 38.86 -5.52
N PHE A 122 1.11 39.65 -5.36
CA PHE A 122 -0.13 39.43 -6.10
C PHE A 122 0.08 39.63 -7.59
N THR A 123 0.71 40.76 -7.97
CA THR A 123 1.04 41.06 -9.37
C THR A 123 1.95 40.02 -9.99
N SER A 124 3.03 39.62 -9.30
CA SER A 124 3.95 38.57 -9.76
C SER A 124 3.28 37.23 -9.97
N LYS A 125 2.23 36.92 -9.20
CA LYS A 125 1.54 35.63 -9.26
C LYS A 125 0.41 35.60 -10.29
N TYR A 126 -0.30 36.69 -10.48
CA TYR A 126 -1.54 36.72 -11.28
C TYR A 126 -1.44 37.58 -12.52
N ASP A 127 -0.31 38.26 -12.71
CA ASP A 127 -0.10 39.25 -13.80
C ASP A 127 -1.19 40.34 -13.82
N LEU A 128 -1.63 40.78 -12.65
CA LEU A 128 -2.71 41.72 -12.43
C LEU A 128 -2.31 42.70 -11.32
N ALA A 129 -2.54 43.99 -11.54
CA ALA A 129 -2.36 45.00 -10.48
C ALA A 129 -3.50 44.91 -9.44
N PRO A 130 -3.22 45.14 -8.12
CA PRO A 130 -4.24 45.14 -7.07
C PRO A 130 -5.46 46.05 -7.36
N GLU A 131 -5.22 47.18 -7.97
CA GLU A 131 -6.25 48.20 -8.32
C GLU A 131 -7.20 47.71 -9.41
N GLN A 132 -6.76 46.82 -10.27
CA GLN A 132 -7.59 46.23 -11.33
C GLN A 132 -8.63 45.25 -10.79
N ARG A 133 -8.33 44.62 -9.65
CA ARG A 133 -9.22 43.64 -8.98
C ARG A 133 -9.10 43.71 -7.47
N PRO A 134 -9.59 44.76 -6.81
CA PRO A 134 -9.39 45.01 -5.39
C PRO A 134 -10.00 43.93 -4.50
N GLU A 135 -11.12 43.31 -4.91
CA GLU A 135 -11.72 42.20 -4.18
C GLU A 135 -10.84 40.91 -4.23
N ASP A 136 -10.26 40.57 -5.39
CA ASP A 136 -9.38 39.45 -5.55
C ASP A 136 -8.08 39.63 -4.74
N PHE A 137 -7.57 40.86 -4.70
CA PHE A 137 -6.42 41.22 -3.87
C PHE A 137 -6.74 41.12 -2.38
N ALA A 138 -7.89 41.63 -1.92
CA ALA A 138 -8.32 41.50 -0.54
C ALA A 138 -8.44 40.03 -0.12
N VAL A 139 -8.99 39.18 -0.98
CA VAL A 139 -9.06 37.74 -0.77
C VAL A 139 -7.66 37.11 -0.72
N PHE A 140 -6.73 37.54 -1.54
CA PHE A 140 -5.34 37.10 -1.49
C PHE A 140 -4.68 37.47 -0.16
N VAL A 141 -4.82 38.68 0.33
CA VAL A 141 -4.30 39.17 1.62
C VAL A 141 -4.89 38.34 2.77
N ALA A 142 -6.21 38.14 2.80
CA ALA A 142 -6.90 37.34 3.80
C ALA A 142 -6.36 35.91 3.85
N ARG A 143 -6.10 35.32 2.68
CA ARG A 143 -5.54 33.99 2.55
C ARG A 143 -4.10 33.90 3.07
N GLN A 144 -3.24 34.87 2.73
CA GLN A 144 -1.86 34.92 3.25
C GLN A 144 -1.88 34.99 4.78
N ALA A 145 -2.69 35.88 5.35
CA ALA A 145 -2.85 36.00 6.79
C ALA A 145 -3.30 34.70 7.46
N ALA A 146 -4.26 33.99 6.87
CA ALA A 146 -4.73 32.69 7.38
C ALA A 146 -3.63 31.62 7.33
N ILE A 147 -2.86 31.55 6.22
CA ILE A 147 -1.74 30.59 6.09
C ILE A 147 -0.66 30.85 7.14
N VAL A 148 -0.27 32.11 7.35
CA VAL A 148 0.75 32.46 8.36
C VAL A 148 0.28 32.12 9.77
N LEU A 149 -1.00 32.35 10.10
CA LEU A 149 -1.58 31.95 11.37
C LEU A 149 -1.61 30.42 11.55
N ASP A 150 -1.97 29.69 10.51
CA ASP A 150 -1.97 28.22 10.54
C ASP A 150 -0.53 27.65 10.68
N MET A 151 0.45 28.30 10.08
CA MET A 151 1.86 27.93 10.27
C MET A 151 2.34 28.16 11.70
N ALA A 152 1.96 29.30 12.30
CA ALA A 152 2.31 29.62 13.68
C ALA A 152 1.59 28.71 14.67
N GLU A 153 0.31 28.39 14.45
CA GLU A 153 -0.46 27.45 15.28
C GLU A 153 0.13 26.04 15.25
N ARG A 154 0.60 25.59 14.08
CA ARG A 154 1.26 24.28 13.94
C ARG A 154 2.55 24.14 14.76
N ARG A 155 3.29 25.23 14.98
CA ARG A 155 4.47 25.20 15.85
C ARG A 155 4.11 24.84 17.30
N LEU A 156 2.90 25.19 17.75
CA LEU A 156 2.38 24.83 19.08
C LEU A 156 1.74 23.44 19.11
N GLN A 157 1.00 23.07 18.05
CA GLN A 157 0.18 21.86 18.05
C GLN A 157 0.87 20.63 17.43
N GLY A 158 1.96 20.84 16.70
CA GLY A 158 2.72 19.80 16.02
C GLY A 158 2.39 19.64 14.53
N GLY A 159 3.28 18.97 13.79
CA GLY A 159 3.21 18.76 12.34
C GLY A 159 1.99 17.99 11.86
N ARG A 160 1.47 17.10 12.71
CA ARG A 160 0.29 16.24 12.44
C ARG A 160 -0.98 17.01 12.07
N TYR A 161 -1.04 18.30 12.34
CA TYR A 161 -2.19 19.14 12.01
C TYR A 161 -1.95 20.04 10.80
N LYS A 162 -0.99 19.69 9.94
CA LYS A 162 -0.84 20.34 8.64
C LYS A 162 -2.04 19.97 7.76
N VAL A 163 -3.00 20.88 7.66
CA VAL A 163 -4.21 20.72 6.85
C VAL A 163 -4.25 21.78 5.76
N PRO A 164 -4.66 21.46 4.53
CA PRO A 164 -4.78 22.44 3.47
C PRO A 164 -5.95 23.41 3.73
N ARG A 165 -5.79 24.66 3.32
CA ARG A 165 -6.77 25.71 3.48
C ARG A 165 -7.02 26.41 2.14
N TYR A 166 -8.26 26.82 1.91
CA TYR A 166 -8.66 27.61 0.74
C TYR A 166 -8.28 26.98 -0.61
N ILE A 167 -8.34 25.64 -0.69
CA ILE A 167 -7.96 24.88 -1.88
C ILE A 167 -8.82 25.29 -3.06
N ALA A 168 -10.15 25.21 -2.94
CA ALA A 168 -11.07 25.47 -4.02
C ALA A 168 -10.85 26.86 -4.66
N GLN A 169 -10.56 27.86 -3.83
CA GLN A 169 -10.28 29.20 -4.32
C GLN A 169 -8.94 29.30 -5.04
N SER A 170 -7.90 28.60 -4.53
CA SER A 170 -6.61 28.56 -5.19
C SER A 170 -6.70 27.95 -6.57
N LEU A 171 -7.49 26.87 -6.69
CA LEU A 171 -7.69 26.15 -7.95
C LEU A 171 -8.51 27.01 -8.93
N ARG A 172 -9.60 27.65 -8.47
CA ARG A 172 -10.41 28.56 -9.30
C ARG A 172 -9.62 29.73 -9.87
N ASN A 173 -8.62 30.25 -9.14
CA ASN A 173 -7.82 31.40 -9.56
C ASN A 173 -6.58 31.01 -10.37
N ASN A 174 -6.34 29.74 -10.63
CA ASN A 174 -5.24 29.29 -11.49
C ASN A 174 -5.61 29.53 -12.96
N GLN A 175 -4.78 30.32 -13.66
CA GLN A 175 -5.08 30.76 -15.04
C GLN A 175 -4.94 29.60 -16.05
N GLU A 176 -3.93 28.75 -15.88
CA GLU A 176 -3.73 27.57 -16.75
C GLU A 176 -4.89 26.59 -16.63
N PHE A 177 -5.40 26.40 -15.41
CA PHE A 177 -6.57 25.55 -15.19
C PHE A 177 -7.82 26.14 -15.87
N LYS A 178 -8.02 27.47 -15.76
CA LYS A 178 -9.13 28.14 -16.44
C LYS A 178 -9.03 28.01 -17.96
N ALA A 179 -7.83 28.23 -18.53
CA ALA A 179 -7.60 28.07 -19.97
C ALA A 179 -7.96 26.65 -20.42
N ARG A 180 -7.49 25.63 -19.71
CA ARG A 180 -7.81 24.21 -20.00
C ARG A 180 -9.32 23.93 -19.93
N LEU A 181 -10.03 24.49 -18.95
CA LEU A 181 -11.49 24.34 -18.87
C LEU A 181 -12.21 24.98 -20.05
N TYR A 182 -11.71 26.13 -20.54
CA TYR A 182 -12.27 26.81 -21.70
C TYR A 182 -12.00 26.01 -22.99
N ASP A 183 -10.84 25.38 -23.11
CA ASP A 183 -10.55 24.47 -24.23
C ASP A 183 -11.49 23.27 -24.23
N ILE A 184 -11.73 22.63 -23.06
CA ILE A 184 -12.72 21.55 -22.94
C ILE A 184 -14.13 22.05 -23.31
N ALA A 185 -14.54 23.23 -22.81
CA ALA A 185 -15.84 23.82 -23.15
C ALA A 185 -16.01 24.00 -24.66
N ASN A 186 -14.95 24.50 -25.35
CA ASN A 186 -14.96 24.67 -26.79
C ASN A 186 -15.00 23.33 -27.54
N GLN A 187 -14.25 22.30 -27.09
CA GLN A 187 -14.22 20.96 -27.72
C GLN A 187 -15.55 20.21 -27.55
N GLU A 188 -16.20 20.36 -26.40
CA GLU A 188 -17.49 19.73 -26.10
C GLU A 188 -18.71 20.59 -26.56
N GLU A 189 -18.49 21.74 -27.21
CA GLU A 189 -19.52 22.70 -27.64
C GLU A 189 -20.45 23.15 -26.48
N ARG A 190 -19.89 23.35 -25.29
CA ARG A 190 -20.60 23.69 -24.06
C ARG A 190 -20.32 25.16 -23.63
N SER A 191 -21.25 25.72 -22.85
CA SER A 191 -21.01 27.05 -22.29
C SER A 191 -19.90 27.00 -21.21
N ARG A 192 -19.05 28.04 -21.17
CA ARG A 192 -18.02 28.19 -20.15
C ARG A 192 -18.61 28.25 -18.73
N SER A 193 -19.80 28.82 -18.57
CA SER A 193 -20.48 28.90 -17.27
C SER A 193 -20.90 27.53 -16.78
N ASP A 194 -21.36 26.62 -17.65
CA ASP A 194 -21.79 25.27 -17.30
C ASP A 194 -20.61 24.42 -16.86
N VAL A 195 -19.48 24.48 -17.60
CA VAL A 195 -18.25 23.79 -17.25
C VAL A 195 -17.71 24.27 -15.91
N VAL A 196 -17.70 25.58 -15.64
CA VAL A 196 -17.29 26.14 -14.34
C VAL A 196 -18.27 25.74 -13.22
N GLY A 197 -19.56 25.68 -13.52
CA GLY A 197 -20.59 25.20 -12.60
C GLY A 197 -20.32 23.73 -12.20
N GLU A 198 -20.05 22.89 -13.18
CA GLU A 198 -19.72 21.47 -12.98
C GLU A 198 -18.44 21.27 -12.15
N VAL A 199 -17.38 22.03 -12.43
CA VAL A 199 -16.15 22.03 -11.62
C VAL A 199 -16.44 22.37 -10.16
N ASN A 200 -17.33 23.33 -9.88
CA ASN A 200 -17.70 23.68 -8.51
C ASN A 200 -18.39 22.54 -7.77
N GLU A 201 -19.22 21.75 -8.48
CA GLU A 201 -19.82 20.54 -7.88
C GLU A 201 -18.76 19.48 -7.64
N TYR A 202 -17.82 19.27 -8.58
CA TYR A 202 -16.71 18.34 -8.36
C TYR A 202 -15.80 18.76 -7.21
N PHE A 203 -15.53 20.05 -7.02
CA PHE A 203 -14.81 20.54 -5.85
C PHE A 203 -15.53 20.21 -4.54
N LYS A 204 -16.86 20.30 -4.49
CA LYS A 204 -17.64 19.91 -3.30
C LYS A 204 -17.55 18.39 -3.03
N GLU A 205 -17.46 17.59 -4.09
CA GLU A 205 -17.35 16.14 -4.00
C GLU A 205 -15.94 15.67 -3.62
N MET A 206 -14.91 16.19 -4.31
CA MET A 206 -13.53 15.71 -4.22
C MET A 206 -12.74 16.30 -3.06
N ILE A 207 -12.88 17.61 -2.80
CA ILE A 207 -12.00 18.29 -1.86
C ILE A 207 -12.26 17.78 -0.45
N SER A 208 -11.22 17.20 0.14
CA SER A 208 -11.20 16.84 1.55
C SER A 208 -11.13 18.11 2.42
N ILE A 209 -11.78 18.08 3.57
CA ILE A 209 -11.87 19.20 4.52
C ILE A 209 -11.39 18.78 5.91
N PRO A 210 -10.13 18.32 6.04
CA PRO A 210 -9.62 17.87 7.31
C PRO A 210 -9.59 19.00 8.34
N THR A 211 -9.89 18.66 9.58
CA THR A 211 -9.72 19.54 10.73
C THR A 211 -9.07 18.78 11.87
N SER A 212 -8.36 19.47 12.76
CA SER A 212 -7.66 18.83 13.89
C SER A 212 -8.59 17.94 14.73
N PHE A 213 -9.83 18.37 14.97
CA PHE A 213 -10.82 17.59 15.72
C PHE A 213 -11.22 16.28 15.00
N TRP A 214 -11.52 16.36 13.69
CA TRP A 214 -11.94 15.18 12.95
C TRP A 214 -10.78 14.23 12.66
N LEU A 215 -9.55 14.75 12.55
CA LEU A 215 -8.35 13.90 12.53
C LEU A 215 -8.20 13.12 13.84
N ASP A 216 -8.35 13.78 15.00
CA ASP A 216 -8.29 13.10 16.29
C ASP A 216 -9.42 12.03 16.43
N VAL A 217 -10.62 12.29 15.91
CA VAL A 217 -11.74 11.33 15.88
C VAL A 217 -11.40 10.14 14.98
N TRP A 218 -10.87 10.42 13.80
CA TRP A 218 -10.46 9.38 12.83
C TRP A 218 -9.39 8.46 13.41
N ILE A 219 -8.33 9.01 13.98
CA ILE A 219 -7.25 8.22 14.58
C ILE A 219 -7.75 7.41 15.78
N LYS A 220 -8.66 7.97 16.58
CA LYS A 220 -9.31 7.20 17.64
C LYS A 220 -10.12 6.02 17.09
N PHE A 221 -10.83 6.22 16.00
CA PHE A 221 -11.53 5.15 15.29
C PHE A 221 -10.55 4.09 14.78
N CYS A 222 -9.46 4.49 14.13
CA CYS A 222 -8.40 3.57 13.70
C CYS A 222 -7.82 2.76 14.88
N ASN A 223 -7.52 3.42 16.01
CA ASN A 223 -7.00 2.76 17.21
C ASN A 223 -7.98 1.71 17.77
N VAL A 224 -9.27 2.00 17.77
CA VAL A 224 -10.30 1.04 18.22
C VAL A 224 -10.36 -0.14 17.26
N CYS A 225 -10.42 0.09 15.94
CA CYS A 225 -10.51 -0.98 14.95
C CYS A 225 -9.27 -1.89 14.96
N LEU A 226 -8.08 -1.31 15.00
CA LEU A 226 -6.83 -2.09 15.03
C LEU A 226 -6.65 -2.82 16.36
N GLY A 227 -7.01 -2.18 17.48
CA GLY A 227 -6.87 -2.76 18.82
C GLY A 227 -7.89 -3.86 19.14
N LEU A 228 -8.84 -4.18 18.25
CA LEU A 228 -9.75 -5.30 18.44
C LEU A 228 -9.04 -6.66 18.35
N GLY A 229 -8.08 -6.80 17.45
CA GLY A 229 -7.39 -8.06 17.18
C GLY A 229 -5.88 -7.99 17.18
N TYR A 230 -5.30 -6.79 17.06
CA TYR A 230 -3.86 -6.62 16.99
C TYR A 230 -3.30 -5.90 18.20
N GLU A 231 -2.01 -6.11 18.45
CA GLU A 231 -1.30 -5.34 19.47
C GLU A 231 -1.42 -3.83 19.19
N PRO A 232 -1.62 -2.99 20.22
CA PRO A 232 -1.83 -1.54 20.03
C PRO A 232 -0.64 -0.83 19.36
N ARG A 233 0.55 -1.38 19.51
CA ARG A 233 1.80 -0.83 18.97
C ARG A 233 2.04 -1.37 17.57
N LEU A 234 2.23 -0.46 16.61
CA LEU A 234 2.74 -0.81 15.28
C LEU A 234 4.25 -1.00 15.35
N HIS A 235 4.75 -2.00 14.62
CA HIS A 235 6.18 -2.33 14.56
C HIS A 235 6.78 -1.74 13.28
N TYR A 236 7.81 -0.91 13.41
CA TYR A 236 8.50 -0.24 12.30
C TYR A 236 9.92 0.15 12.71
N SER A 237 10.78 0.41 11.74
CA SER A 237 12.11 0.97 11.96
C SER A 237 12.02 2.48 12.24
N ALA A 238 12.58 2.92 13.38
CA ALA A 238 12.63 4.34 13.71
C ALA A 238 13.55 5.12 12.74
N GLU A 239 14.61 4.50 12.25
CA GLU A 239 15.53 5.08 11.27
C GLU A 239 14.84 5.31 9.93
N ASP A 240 14.15 4.29 9.40
CA ASP A 240 13.38 4.42 8.16
C ASP A 240 12.31 5.52 8.28
N LEU A 241 11.65 5.60 9.43
CA LEU A 241 10.63 6.61 9.67
C LEU A 241 11.21 8.03 9.67
N GLU A 242 12.42 8.26 10.24
CA GLU A 242 13.07 9.56 10.17
C GLU A 242 13.51 9.92 8.75
N ARG A 243 13.98 8.95 7.98
CA ARG A 243 14.26 9.12 6.55
C ARG A 243 13.01 9.57 5.79
N VAL A 244 11.89 8.90 5.99
CA VAL A 244 10.59 9.27 5.39
C VAL A 244 10.14 10.65 5.86
N ARG A 245 10.39 11.01 7.14
CA ARG A 245 10.07 12.34 7.67
C ARG A 245 10.79 13.45 6.91
N ALA A 246 12.08 13.26 6.62
CA ALA A 246 12.87 14.21 5.86
C ALA A 246 12.32 14.39 4.44
N MET A 247 11.98 13.28 3.77
CA MET A 247 11.39 13.30 2.42
C MET A 247 10.06 14.04 2.39
N VAL A 248 9.10 13.66 3.23
CA VAL A 248 7.75 14.27 3.27
C VAL A 248 7.78 15.76 3.62
N ARG A 249 8.79 16.22 4.38
CA ARG A 249 8.95 17.65 4.71
C ARG A 249 9.48 18.45 3.54
N ASN A 250 10.42 17.90 2.79
CA ASN A 250 11.22 18.65 1.82
C ASN A 250 10.74 18.47 0.38
N HIS A 251 10.03 17.36 0.07
CA HIS A 251 9.69 16.98 -1.30
C HIS A 251 8.18 16.69 -1.47
N PRO A 252 7.62 16.93 -2.67
CA PRO A 252 6.33 16.38 -3.04
C PRO A 252 6.37 14.85 -2.88
N SER A 253 5.52 14.28 -2.02
CA SER A 253 5.66 12.88 -1.65
C SER A 253 4.34 12.14 -1.73
N ALA A 254 4.39 10.90 -2.23
CA ALA A 254 3.30 9.94 -2.21
C ALA A 254 3.76 8.64 -1.54
N LEU A 255 2.96 8.13 -0.58
CA LEU A 255 3.21 6.87 0.10
C LEU A 255 2.28 5.81 -0.49
N LEU A 256 2.85 4.84 -1.19
CA LEU A 256 2.13 3.78 -1.88
C LEU A 256 2.26 2.48 -1.11
N TRP A 257 1.13 1.98 -0.59
CA TRP A 257 1.13 0.82 0.30
C TRP A 257 0.53 -0.44 -0.35
N THR A 258 1.02 -1.60 0.12
CA THR A 258 0.51 -2.93 -0.25
C THR A 258 -0.86 -3.18 0.39
N HIS A 259 -1.76 -3.86 -0.32
CA HIS A 259 -3.14 -4.05 0.15
C HIS A 259 -3.46 -5.50 0.47
N LYS A 260 -3.47 -5.85 1.75
CA LYS A 260 -3.70 -7.21 2.25
C LYS A 260 -5.05 -7.40 2.94
N THR A 261 -5.57 -6.35 3.59
CA THR A 261 -6.78 -6.44 4.40
C THR A 261 -7.59 -5.13 4.35
N TYR A 262 -8.85 -5.16 4.76
CA TYR A 262 -9.70 -3.96 4.85
C TYR A 262 -9.15 -2.89 5.81
N ILE A 263 -8.33 -3.27 6.79
CA ILE A 263 -7.81 -2.34 7.81
C ILE A 263 -6.50 -1.64 7.41
N ASP A 264 -5.87 -1.99 6.29
CA ASP A 264 -4.60 -1.37 5.86
C ASP A 264 -4.69 0.16 5.77
N GLY A 265 -5.83 0.66 5.29
CA GLY A 265 -6.10 2.10 5.20
C GLY A 265 -6.14 2.84 6.55
N PHE A 266 -6.14 2.11 7.68
CA PHE A 266 -6.08 2.68 9.04
C PHE A 266 -4.63 2.70 9.56
N VAL A 267 -3.78 1.79 9.08
CA VAL A 267 -2.42 1.58 9.60
C VAL A 267 -1.52 2.77 9.27
N VAL A 268 -1.41 3.14 7.99
CA VAL A 268 -0.51 4.23 7.55
C VAL A 268 -0.90 5.58 8.16
N PRO A 269 -2.18 6.03 8.13
CA PRO A 269 -2.57 7.27 8.79
C PRO A 269 -2.31 7.27 10.30
N LYS A 270 -2.57 6.15 10.99
CA LYS A 270 -2.27 6.01 12.43
C LYS A 270 -0.78 6.17 12.70
N LEU A 271 0.06 5.43 11.96
CA LEU A 271 1.50 5.47 12.13
C LEU A 271 2.06 6.90 11.99
N LEU A 272 1.68 7.58 10.91
CA LEU A 272 2.14 8.93 10.63
C LEU A 272 1.64 9.93 11.67
N PHE A 273 0.38 9.81 12.11
CA PHE A 273 -0.19 10.67 13.13
C PHE A 273 0.49 10.49 14.49
N ASP A 274 0.69 9.24 14.94
CA ASP A 274 1.33 8.93 16.23
C ASP A 274 2.77 9.47 16.28
N ASN A 275 3.44 9.52 15.12
CA ASN A 275 4.80 10.02 14.97
C ASN A 275 4.88 11.49 14.53
N ASN A 276 3.81 12.26 14.68
CA ASN A 276 3.79 13.71 14.42
C ASN A 276 4.07 14.11 12.95
N PHE A 277 3.70 13.26 12.00
CA PHE A 277 3.69 13.61 10.58
C PHE A 277 2.38 14.28 10.17
N PRO A 278 2.38 15.04 9.07
CA PRO A 278 1.13 15.40 8.40
C PRO A 278 0.35 14.13 8.05
N VAL A 279 -0.94 14.08 8.35
CA VAL A 279 -1.79 12.98 7.91
C VAL A 279 -1.91 13.06 6.39
N PRO A 280 -1.60 11.99 5.65
CA PRO A 280 -1.68 12.02 4.20
C PRO A 280 -3.12 12.10 3.73
N HIS A 281 -3.34 12.74 2.59
CA HIS A 281 -4.60 12.65 1.88
C HIS A 281 -4.68 11.30 1.17
N PHE A 282 -5.79 10.59 1.33
CA PHE A 282 -5.94 9.24 0.79
C PHE A 282 -7.13 9.14 -0.15
N PHE A 283 -6.97 8.32 -1.19
CA PHE A 283 -8.05 8.08 -2.13
C PHE A 283 -9.03 7.05 -1.56
N ALA A 284 -10.32 7.39 -1.60
CA ALA A 284 -11.41 6.57 -1.12
C ALA A 284 -12.35 6.21 -2.27
N GLY A 285 -12.69 4.94 -2.40
CA GLY A 285 -13.68 4.49 -3.36
C GLY A 285 -15.12 4.87 -2.93
N ALA A 286 -16.03 4.88 -3.90
CA ALA A 286 -17.43 5.23 -3.66
C ALA A 286 -18.14 4.34 -2.62
N ASN A 287 -17.65 3.11 -2.39
CA ASN A 287 -18.15 2.19 -1.35
C ASN A 287 -17.96 2.72 0.08
N LEU A 288 -16.97 3.59 0.32
CA LEU A 288 -16.76 4.24 1.62
C LEU A 288 -17.64 5.48 1.83
N ASN A 289 -18.40 5.92 0.82
CA ASN A 289 -19.31 7.04 0.92
C ASN A 289 -20.66 6.65 1.54
N MET A 290 -20.61 5.79 2.57
CA MET A 290 -21.78 5.40 3.36
C MET A 290 -22.22 6.52 4.32
N PRO A 291 -23.50 6.55 4.75
CA PRO A 291 -23.95 7.47 5.78
C PRO A 291 -23.02 7.44 7.01
N PHE A 292 -22.72 8.59 7.57
CA PHE A 292 -21.77 8.84 8.69
C PHE A 292 -20.30 8.58 8.34
N LEU A 293 -19.94 7.42 7.74
CA LEU A 293 -18.55 7.06 7.42
C LEU A 293 -17.98 7.99 6.34
N GLY A 294 -18.71 8.24 5.26
CA GLY A 294 -18.25 9.13 4.19
C GLY A 294 -17.94 10.54 4.67
N GLY A 295 -18.78 11.06 5.59
CA GLY A 295 -18.53 12.36 6.21
C GLY A 295 -17.28 12.38 7.09
N LEU A 296 -17.00 11.31 7.83
CA LEU A 296 -15.80 11.16 8.65
C LEU A 296 -14.54 11.03 7.76
N VAL A 297 -14.57 10.14 6.77
CA VAL A 297 -13.49 9.91 5.81
C VAL A 297 -13.07 11.23 5.12
N ARG A 298 -14.03 12.03 4.63
CA ARG A 298 -13.76 13.32 3.99
C ARG A 298 -13.10 14.33 4.94
N ARG A 299 -13.54 14.34 6.21
CA ARG A 299 -12.96 15.21 7.26
C ARG A 299 -11.65 14.69 7.83
N ALA A 300 -11.27 13.47 7.48
CA ALA A 300 -9.99 12.86 7.83
C ALA A 300 -8.92 12.98 6.73
N GLY A 301 -9.25 13.56 5.58
CA GLY A 301 -8.32 13.70 4.45
C GLY A 301 -8.66 12.82 3.25
N GLY A 302 -9.80 12.09 3.29
CA GLY A 302 -10.24 11.25 2.19
C GLY A 302 -10.67 12.03 0.95
N ILE A 303 -10.17 11.64 -0.21
CA ILE A 303 -10.49 12.14 -1.54
C ILE A 303 -11.37 11.10 -2.21
N PHE A 304 -12.65 11.42 -2.40
CA PHE A 304 -13.56 10.48 -3.08
C PHE A 304 -13.38 10.57 -4.58
N ILE A 305 -13.17 9.39 -5.20
CA ILE A 305 -13.09 9.27 -6.66
C ILE A 305 -14.19 8.35 -7.16
N LYS A 306 -14.76 8.68 -8.31
CA LYS A 306 -15.73 7.84 -9.02
C LYS A 306 -15.04 6.59 -9.56
N ARG A 307 -15.75 5.47 -9.64
CA ARG A 307 -15.19 4.22 -10.18
C ARG A 307 -15.00 4.25 -11.69
N SER A 308 -15.85 4.98 -12.40
CA SER A 308 -15.80 5.18 -13.84
C SER A 308 -16.09 6.65 -14.17
N PHE A 309 -15.18 7.27 -14.89
CA PHE A 309 -15.26 8.65 -15.38
C PHE A 309 -14.46 8.83 -16.68
N ASN A 310 -14.32 7.72 -17.46
CA ASN A 310 -13.48 7.70 -18.66
C ASN A 310 -13.88 8.74 -19.70
N ASP A 311 -15.16 9.09 -19.76
CA ASP A 311 -15.74 9.99 -20.77
C ASP A 311 -16.00 11.41 -20.22
N ASN A 312 -15.47 11.76 -19.04
CA ASN A 312 -15.66 13.07 -18.43
C ASN A 312 -14.34 13.84 -18.27
N ASP A 313 -14.01 14.65 -19.25
CA ASP A 313 -12.74 15.39 -19.29
C ASP A 313 -12.69 16.53 -18.27
N VAL A 314 -13.82 17.15 -17.94
CA VAL A 314 -13.93 18.16 -16.87
C VAL A 314 -13.59 17.55 -15.51
N TYR A 315 -14.08 16.32 -15.23
CA TYR A 315 -13.76 15.60 -14.00
C TYR A 315 -12.27 15.27 -13.91
N LYS A 316 -11.69 14.74 -15.01
CA LYS A 316 -10.25 14.41 -15.08
C LYS A 316 -9.39 15.65 -14.88
N ALA A 317 -9.70 16.75 -15.55
CA ALA A 317 -8.97 18.02 -15.43
C ALA A 317 -9.04 18.55 -13.98
N THR A 318 -10.22 18.46 -13.35
CA THR A 318 -10.44 18.90 -11.97
C THR A 318 -9.64 18.04 -10.97
N LEU A 319 -9.63 16.72 -11.16
CA LEU A 319 -8.86 15.80 -10.32
C LEU A 319 -7.35 16.06 -10.44
N ARG A 320 -6.82 16.15 -11.67
CA ARG A 320 -5.39 16.46 -11.92
C ARG A 320 -4.96 17.75 -11.25
N GLN A 321 -5.78 18.79 -11.40
CA GLN A 321 -5.50 20.11 -10.81
C GLN A 321 -5.49 20.04 -9.28
N TYR A 322 -6.41 19.29 -8.68
CA TYR A 322 -6.49 19.16 -7.23
C TYR A 322 -5.31 18.35 -6.65
N VAL A 323 -4.99 17.20 -7.23
CA VAL A 323 -3.89 16.37 -6.74
C VAL A 323 -2.53 17.03 -7.00
N GLY A 324 -2.34 17.68 -8.16
CA GLY A 324 -1.15 18.46 -8.47
C GLY A 324 -0.91 19.59 -7.46
N TYR A 325 -1.97 20.31 -7.08
CA TYR A 325 -1.90 21.33 -6.03
C TYR A 325 -1.46 20.74 -4.67
N LEU A 326 -2.00 19.59 -4.28
CA LEU A 326 -1.61 18.94 -3.02
C LEU A 326 -0.13 18.58 -3.02
N MET A 327 0.37 17.98 -4.11
CA MET A 327 1.76 17.60 -4.28
C MET A 327 2.68 18.81 -4.29
N GLU A 328 2.39 19.84 -5.09
CA GLU A 328 3.14 21.12 -5.13
C GLU A 328 3.27 21.74 -3.74
N LYS A 329 2.21 21.70 -2.92
CA LYS A 329 2.20 22.25 -1.56
C LYS A 329 2.72 21.28 -0.50
N ARG A 330 3.27 20.13 -0.92
CA ARG A 330 3.84 19.09 -0.06
C ARG A 330 2.83 18.60 0.98
N PHE A 331 1.60 18.36 0.56
CA PHE A 331 0.64 17.55 1.29
C PHE A 331 0.81 16.12 0.81
N PRO A 332 1.25 15.19 1.67
CA PRO A 332 1.50 13.82 1.23
C PRO A 332 0.20 13.16 0.77
N LEU A 333 0.29 12.41 -0.33
CA LEU A 333 -0.79 11.55 -0.80
C LEU A 333 -0.52 10.12 -0.39
N THR A 334 -1.57 9.30 -0.26
CA THR A 334 -1.41 7.87 -0.03
C THR A 334 -2.54 7.05 -0.64
N TRP A 335 -2.20 5.89 -1.17
CA TRP A 335 -3.17 4.91 -1.67
C TRP A 335 -2.51 3.54 -1.83
N SER A 336 -3.35 2.51 -2.00
CA SER A 336 -2.86 1.20 -2.41
C SER A 336 -2.57 1.18 -3.92
N PHE A 337 -1.33 0.89 -4.30
CA PHE A 337 -0.94 0.81 -5.71
C PHE A 337 -1.45 -0.48 -6.39
N GLU A 338 -1.86 -1.49 -5.64
CA GLU A 338 -2.47 -2.71 -6.17
C GLU A 338 -3.93 -2.50 -6.62
N GLY A 339 -4.60 -1.45 -6.13
CA GLY A 339 -5.97 -1.09 -6.47
C GLY A 339 -7.04 -2.06 -5.96
N THR A 340 -6.66 -3.26 -5.56
CA THR A 340 -7.50 -4.26 -4.87
C THR A 340 -6.67 -4.98 -3.81
N ARG A 341 -7.33 -5.65 -2.86
CA ARG A 341 -6.62 -6.49 -1.87
C ARG A 341 -6.00 -7.70 -2.55
N SER A 342 -4.77 -8.05 -2.14
CA SER A 342 -4.14 -9.29 -2.57
C SER A 342 -4.94 -10.50 -2.08
N ARG A 343 -5.42 -11.33 -3.01
CA ARG A 343 -6.18 -12.56 -2.70
C ARG A 343 -5.28 -13.77 -2.49
N LEU A 344 -4.04 -13.69 -2.94
CA LEU A 344 -3.07 -14.78 -2.86
C LEU A 344 -1.97 -14.55 -1.83
N GLY A 345 -1.94 -13.39 -1.15
CA GLY A 345 -0.88 -13.02 -0.23
C GLY A 345 0.35 -12.38 -0.90
N LYS A 346 0.70 -12.80 -2.10
CA LYS A 346 1.77 -12.17 -2.90
C LYS A 346 1.34 -10.80 -3.45
N LEU A 347 2.32 -9.98 -3.80
CA LEU A 347 2.07 -8.68 -4.40
C LEU A 347 1.35 -8.83 -5.76
N MET A 348 0.31 -8.02 -5.95
CA MET A 348 -0.45 -7.96 -7.18
C MET A 348 0.16 -6.94 -8.16
N PRO A 349 -0.03 -7.12 -9.47
CA PRO A 349 0.38 -6.12 -10.45
C PRO A 349 -0.19 -4.73 -10.12
N PRO A 350 0.63 -3.67 -10.19
CA PRO A 350 0.19 -2.32 -9.86
C PRO A 350 -0.91 -1.82 -10.82
N LYS A 351 -1.86 -1.07 -10.27
CA LYS A 351 -2.89 -0.36 -11.04
C LYS A 351 -2.46 1.07 -11.30
N TYR A 352 -2.47 1.47 -12.56
CA TYR A 352 -1.92 2.75 -13.00
C TYR A 352 -2.86 3.94 -12.81
N GLY A 353 -4.17 3.73 -12.64
CA GLY A 353 -5.17 4.80 -12.71
C GLY A 353 -4.89 6.01 -11.79
N VAL A 354 -4.73 5.78 -10.48
CA VAL A 354 -4.46 6.87 -9.53
C VAL A 354 -3.06 7.45 -9.76
N LEU A 355 -2.05 6.60 -9.96
CA LEU A 355 -0.66 7.04 -10.21
C LEU A 355 -0.59 7.94 -11.43
N LYS A 356 -1.30 7.58 -12.51
CA LYS A 356 -1.41 8.40 -13.74
C LYS A 356 -1.92 9.80 -13.42
N TYR A 357 -3.06 9.93 -12.74
CA TYR A 357 -3.63 11.25 -12.41
C TYR A 357 -2.75 12.07 -11.48
N VAL A 358 -2.04 11.42 -10.55
CA VAL A 358 -1.11 12.12 -9.66
C VAL A 358 0.10 12.64 -10.44
N LEU A 359 0.73 11.83 -11.30
CA LEU A 359 1.88 12.26 -12.10
C LEU A 359 1.49 13.30 -13.15
N GLU A 360 0.36 13.15 -13.83
CA GLU A 360 -0.17 14.18 -14.73
C GLU A 360 -0.49 15.50 -14.00
N GLY A 361 -1.00 15.40 -12.76
CA GLY A 361 -1.21 16.56 -11.90
C GLY A 361 0.10 17.25 -11.52
N CYS A 362 1.14 16.46 -11.21
CA CYS A 362 2.49 16.97 -10.94
C CYS A 362 3.11 17.62 -12.18
N TYR A 363 2.96 17.01 -13.35
CA TYR A 363 3.42 17.56 -14.62
C TYR A 363 2.79 18.94 -14.90
N ASN A 364 1.47 19.03 -14.77
CA ASN A 364 0.73 20.29 -14.97
C ASN A 364 1.09 21.36 -13.93
N ALA A 365 1.48 20.99 -12.73
CA ALA A 365 1.89 21.90 -11.67
C ALA A 365 3.38 22.27 -11.73
N GLY A 366 4.16 21.70 -12.66
CA GLY A 366 5.61 21.88 -12.74
C GLY A 366 6.35 21.38 -11.50
N ALA A 367 5.81 20.35 -10.81
CA ALA A 367 6.42 19.79 -9.61
C ALA A 367 7.73 19.08 -9.96
N GLN A 368 8.76 19.36 -9.16
CA GLN A 368 10.08 18.75 -9.30
C GLN A 368 10.43 17.97 -8.06
N ASP A 369 11.39 17.04 -8.21
CA ASP A 369 11.93 16.23 -7.13
C ASP A 369 10.83 15.47 -6.36
N ILE A 370 10.05 14.68 -7.12
CA ILE A 370 8.89 13.95 -6.62
C ILE A 370 9.34 12.61 -6.05
N HIS A 371 8.98 12.33 -4.81
CA HIS A 371 9.33 11.11 -4.11
C HIS A 371 8.12 10.18 -3.99
N ILE A 372 8.19 9.00 -4.61
CA ILE A 372 7.18 7.95 -4.47
C ILE A 372 7.76 6.89 -3.55
N ILE A 373 7.19 6.78 -2.35
CA ILE A 373 7.71 5.97 -1.25
C ILE A 373 6.87 4.69 -1.15
N PRO A 374 7.45 3.51 -1.47
CA PRO A 374 6.79 2.24 -1.25
C PRO A 374 6.63 1.97 0.25
N VAL A 375 5.47 1.51 0.67
CA VAL A 375 5.17 1.13 2.05
C VAL A 375 4.60 -0.27 2.08
N THR A 376 5.19 -1.15 2.87
CA THR A 376 4.70 -2.50 3.04
C THR A 376 4.01 -2.63 4.38
N VAL A 377 2.77 -3.10 4.38
CA VAL A 377 2.05 -3.46 5.59
C VAL A 377 1.97 -4.97 5.66
N SER A 378 2.51 -5.54 6.74
CA SER A 378 2.53 -6.99 6.96
C SER A 378 1.94 -7.34 8.33
N TYR A 379 1.44 -8.55 8.45
CA TYR A 379 0.68 -9.03 9.60
C TYR A 379 1.17 -10.41 10.02
N ASP A 380 1.08 -10.74 11.30
CA ASP A 380 1.23 -12.14 11.73
C ASP A 380 0.09 -12.98 11.13
N LEU A 381 -1.15 -12.66 11.44
CA LEU A 381 -2.34 -13.28 10.85
C LEU A 381 -3.32 -12.19 10.38
N ILE A 382 -4.21 -12.54 9.44
CA ILE A 382 -5.30 -11.67 8.98
C ILE A 382 -6.62 -12.43 8.95
N ARG A 383 -7.70 -11.73 9.27
CA ARG A 383 -9.04 -12.31 9.28
C ARG A 383 -9.58 -12.59 7.87
N ASP A 384 -9.09 -11.84 6.91
CA ASP A 384 -9.58 -11.86 5.53
C ASP A 384 -9.13 -13.10 4.73
N ALA A 385 -8.12 -13.85 5.19
CA ALA A 385 -7.50 -14.94 4.43
C ALA A 385 -8.49 -16.06 4.05
N GLU A 386 -9.40 -16.44 4.96
CA GLU A 386 -10.45 -17.41 4.68
C GLU A 386 -11.46 -16.89 3.63
N GLU A 387 -11.86 -15.61 3.73
CA GLU A 387 -12.75 -14.99 2.75
C GLU A 387 -12.10 -15.00 1.36
N TYR A 388 -10.80 -14.71 1.28
CA TYR A 388 -10.06 -14.75 0.01
C TYR A 388 -9.97 -16.15 -0.58
N ALA A 389 -9.66 -17.15 0.23
CA ALA A 389 -9.64 -18.55 -0.24
C ALA A 389 -11.01 -18.95 -0.80
N ARG A 390 -12.10 -18.60 -0.13
CA ARG A 390 -13.47 -18.86 -0.60
C ARG A 390 -13.81 -18.11 -1.88
N GLU A 391 -13.49 -16.79 -1.96
CA GLU A 391 -13.69 -16.01 -3.19
C GLU A 391 -12.93 -16.66 -4.37
N GLN A 392 -11.69 -17.07 -4.16
CA GLN A 392 -10.86 -17.68 -5.20
C GLN A 392 -11.32 -19.09 -5.58
N SER A 393 -11.99 -19.81 -4.69
CA SER A 393 -12.62 -21.12 -4.98
C SER A 393 -13.95 -21.01 -5.74
N GLY A 394 -14.37 -19.78 -6.11
CA GLY A 394 -15.56 -19.54 -6.92
C GLY A 394 -16.81 -19.09 -6.15
N VAL A 395 -16.73 -18.90 -4.83
CA VAL A 395 -17.84 -18.35 -4.04
C VAL A 395 -17.97 -16.84 -4.32
N PRO A 396 -19.18 -16.33 -4.66
CA PRO A 396 -19.37 -14.92 -4.91
C PRO A 396 -19.01 -14.06 -3.68
N LYS A 397 -18.41 -12.89 -3.94
CA LYS A 397 -18.10 -11.92 -2.91
C LYS A 397 -19.36 -11.37 -2.25
N ALA A 398 -19.40 -11.34 -0.91
CA ALA A 398 -20.50 -10.73 -0.18
C ALA A 398 -20.53 -9.19 -0.40
N PRO A 399 -21.72 -8.58 -0.56
CA PRO A 399 -21.83 -7.13 -0.72
C PRO A 399 -21.40 -6.39 0.55
N GLU A 400 -20.57 -5.36 0.39
CA GLU A 400 -20.09 -4.51 1.48
C GLU A 400 -21.22 -3.57 1.96
N SER A 401 -21.92 -3.96 3.01
CA SER A 401 -22.99 -3.19 3.66
C SER A 401 -22.57 -2.73 5.06
N LEU A 402 -23.36 -1.84 5.70
CA LEU A 402 -23.12 -1.48 7.10
C LEU A 402 -23.21 -2.70 8.04
N GLY A 403 -24.13 -3.63 7.78
CA GLY A 403 -24.23 -4.88 8.53
C GLY A 403 -22.99 -5.76 8.34
N TRP A 404 -22.47 -5.85 7.13
CA TRP A 404 -21.22 -6.51 6.82
C TRP A 404 -20.04 -5.87 7.60
N LEU A 405 -19.95 -4.52 7.61
CA LEU A 405 -18.88 -3.82 8.34
C LEU A 405 -18.92 -4.12 9.84
N VAL A 406 -20.10 -4.10 10.46
CA VAL A 406 -20.27 -4.45 11.88
C VAL A 406 -19.87 -5.90 12.13
N GLY A 407 -20.26 -6.82 11.25
CA GLY A 407 -19.86 -8.23 11.30
C GLY A 407 -18.35 -8.40 11.20
N TYR A 408 -17.71 -7.71 10.25
CA TYR A 408 -16.27 -7.70 10.05
C TYR A 408 -15.53 -7.17 11.30
N LEU A 409 -15.94 -6.02 11.85
CA LEU A 409 -15.34 -5.47 13.07
C LEU A 409 -15.47 -6.42 14.26
N ARG A 410 -16.62 -7.14 14.40
CA ARG A 410 -16.77 -8.16 15.44
C ARG A 410 -15.85 -9.34 15.21
N SER A 411 -15.62 -9.74 13.96
CA SER A 411 -14.70 -10.85 13.64
C SER A 411 -13.25 -10.52 13.96
N LEU A 412 -12.86 -9.23 14.00
CA LEU A 412 -11.54 -8.80 14.44
C LEU A 412 -11.31 -8.96 15.95
N ALA A 413 -12.33 -9.23 16.76
CA ALA A 413 -12.20 -9.37 18.21
C ALA A 413 -11.54 -10.69 18.66
N ARG A 414 -10.64 -11.25 17.84
CA ARG A 414 -9.78 -12.40 18.15
C ARG A 414 -8.31 -11.98 18.00
N PRO A 415 -7.38 -12.51 18.80
CA PRO A 415 -5.97 -12.19 18.68
C PRO A 415 -5.44 -12.56 17.28
N MET A 416 -4.86 -11.59 16.58
CA MET A 416 -4.26 -11.74 15.23
C MET A 416 -2.75 -11.48 15.25
N GLY A 417 -2.17 -11.18 16.42
CA GLY A 417 -0.75 -10.89 16.53
C GLY A 417 -0.41 -9.42 16.24
N LYS A 418 0.58 -9.18 15.40
CA LYS A 418 1.23 -7.88 15.20
C LYS A 418 1.06 -7.34 13.80
N ILE A 419 1.24 -6.02 13.69
CA ILE A 419 1.28 -5.29 12.42
C ILE A 419 2.67 -4.69 12.25
N TYR A 420 3.29 -4.94 11.11
CA TYR A 420 4.60 -4.44 10.71
C TYR A 420 4.43 -3.44 9.58
N VAL A 421 5.18 -2.33 9.64
CA VAL A 421 5.18 -1.32 8.58
C VAL A 421 6.62 -1.02 8.20
N ASP A 422 6.95 -1.27 6.95
CA ASP A 422 8.27 -1.10 6.40
C ASP A 422 8.23 -0.14 5.22
N PHE A 423 9.28 0.70 5.12
CA PHE A 423 9.41 1.71 4.09
C PHE A 423 10.55 1.35 3.15
N GLY A 424 10.23 1.32 1.85
CA GLY A 424 11.21 1.13 0.81
C GLY A 424 11.98 2.41 0.47
N ASP A 425 12.97 2.26 -0.39
CA ASP A 425 13.67 3.40 -0.96
C ASP A 425 12.73 4.13 -1.93
N PRO A 426 12.76 5.45 -1.97
CA PRO A 426 11.86 6.20 -2.82
C PRO A 426 12.22 6.03 -4.29
N VAL A 427 11.21 5.89 -5.14
CA VAL A 427 11.37 6.16 -6.57
C VAL A 427 11.36 7.67 -6.75
N VAL A 428 12.53 8.24 -7.06
CA VAL A 428 12.73 9.70 -7.17
C VAL A 428 12.62 10.11 -8.63
N LEU A 429 11.71 11.05 -8.89
CA LEU A 429 11.52 11.63 -10.22
C LEU A 429 11.97 13.09 -10.18
N ALA A 430 13.00 13.44 -10.94
CA ALA A 430 13.48 14.83 -11.05
C ALA A 430 12.36 15.77 -11.54
N SER A 431 11.55 15.28 -12.48
CA SER A 431 10.30 15.92 -12.93
C SER A 431 9.27 14.82 -13.21
N ALA A 432 7.99 15.18 -13.19
CA ALA A 432 6.95 14.24 -13.60
C ALA A 432 7.13 13.87 -15.10
N PRO A 433 6.96 12.58 -15.46
CA PRO A 433 7.08 12.14 -16.85
C PRO A 433 6.00 12.77 -17.72
N ASP A 434 6.30 12.89 -19.02
CA ASP A 434 5.33 13.33 -20.01
C ASP A 434 4.11 12.40 -19.98
N PRO A 435 2.87 12.93 -19.90
CA PRO A 435 1.64 12.16 -19.91
C PRO A 435 1.48 11.22 -21.13
N GLU A 436 2.13 11.54 -22.26
CA GLU A 436 2.11 10.74 -23.47
C GLU A 436 3.11 9.55 -23.40
N ASP A 437 4.08 9.58 -22.48
CA ASP A 437 5.01 8.46 -22.26
C ASP A 437 4.38 7.38 -21.36
N ARG A 438 3.64 6.47 -22.00
CA ARG A 438 3.03 5.33 -21.31
C ARG A 438 4.05 4.36 -20.69
N LEU A 439 5.26 4.29 -21.27
CA LEU A 439 6.31 3.43 -20.76
C LEU A 439 6.92 3.97 -19.47
N ALA A 440 7.10 5.28 -19.35
CA ALA A 440 7.59 5.91 -18.13
C ALA A 440 6.67 5.61 -16.93
N LEU A 441 5.35 5.71 -17.11
CA LEU A 441 4.38 5.38 -16.07
C LEU A 441 4.51 3.93 -15.58
N SER A 442 4.63 2.98 -16.53
CA SER A 442 4.76 1.56 -16.18
C SER A 442 6.09 1.24 -15.50
N LYS A 443 7.19 1.90 -15.89
CA LYS A 443 8.50 1.78 -15.22
C LYS A 443 8.43 2.25 -13.77
N VAL A 444 7.84 3.41 -13.51
CA VAL A 444 7.67 3.93 -12.14
C VAL A 444 6.85 2.95 -11.29
N ALA A 445 5.73 2.47 -11.80
CA ALA A 445 4.88 1.53 -11.08
C ALA A 445 5.59 0.19 -10.80
N PHE A 446 6.38 -0.30 -11.76
CA PHE A 446 7.17 -1.51 -11.61
C PHE A 446 8.27 -1.34 -10.55
N GLN A 447 9.01 -0.22 -10.56
CA GLN A 447 10.02 0.07 -9.55
C GLN A 447 9.42 0.13 -8.13
N VAL A 448 8.24 0.75 -7.98
CA VAL A 448 7.50 0.76 -6.69
C VAL A 448 7.17 -0.66 -6.25
N ALA A 449 6.71 -1.52 -7.14
CA ALA A 449 6.35 -2.91 -6.82
C ALA A 449 7.57 -3.76 -6.44
N VAL A 450 8.67 -3.65 -7.19
CA VAL A 450 9.93 -4.35 -6.88
C VAL A 450 10.45 -3.93 -5.52
N GLU A 451 10.46 -2.63 -5.24
CA GLU A 451 10.95 -2.10 -3.98
C GLU A 451 10.05 -2.48 -2.80
N ALA A 452 8.73 -2.51 -2.98
CA ALA A 452 7.80 -3.01 -1.97
C ALA A 452 8.06 -4.49 -1.65
N ASN A 453 8.34 -5.32 -2.66
CA ASN A 453 8.75 -6.72 -2.43
C ASN A 453 10.07 -6.79 -1.64
N ARG A 454 11.08 -6.00 -2.03
CA ARG A 454 12.41 -6.00 -1.39
C ARG A 454 12.34 -5.71 0.11
N VAL A 455 11.47 -4.80 0.54
CA VAL A 455 11.36 -4.40 1.94
C VAL A 455 10.29 -5.14 2.72
N THR A 456 9.57 -6.08 2.10
CA THR A 456 8.61 -6.91 2.80
C THR A 456 9.34 -7.75 3.87
N PRO A 457 8.94 -7.70 5.14
CA PRO A 457 9.62 -8.47 6.17
C PRO A 457 9.20 -9.94 6.11
N ILE A 458 10.15 -10.84 6.33
CA ILE A 458 9.86 -12.24 6.58
C ILE A 458 9.25 -12.32 7.98
N THR A 459 8.00 -12.78 8.06
CA THR A 459 7.30 -12.98 9.33
C THR A 459 7.36 -14.46 9.75
N TYR A 460 7.32 -14.70 11.06
CA TYR A 460 7.42 -16.06 11.58
C TYR A 460 6.25 -16.96 11.13
N PRO A 461 4.98 -16.50 11.14
CA PRO A 461 3.85 -17.29 10.60
C PRO A 461 4.00 -17.66 9.13
N ALA A 462 4.59 -16.79 8.31
CA ALA A 462 4.82 -17.06 6.89
C ALA A 462 5.84 -18.20 6.68
N VAL A 463 6.92 -18.22 7.48
CA VAL A 463 7.93 -19.28 7.43
C VAL A 463 7.36 -20.61 7.92
N VAL A 464 6.62 -20.62 9.03
CA VAL A 464 5.96 -21.83 9.54
C VAL A 464 4.95 -22.39 8.54
N SER A 465 4.14 -21.51 7.92
CA SER A 465 3.20 -21.93 6.86
C SER A 465 3.93 -22.53 5.65
N MET A 466 5.08 -21.96 5.27
CA MET A 466 5.92 -22.47 4.18
C MET A 466 6.44 -23.89 4.48
N VAL A 467 6.94 -24.13 5.70
CA VAL A 467 7.45 -25.43 6.15
C VAL A 467 6.34 -26.49 6.17
N LEU A 468 5.20 -26.18 6.79
CA LEU A 468 4.07 -27.12 6.91
C LEU A 468 3.44 -27.43 5.54
N LEU A 469 3.32 -26.45 4.65
CA LEU A 469 2.86 -26.67 3.27
C LEU A 469 3.82 -27.54 2.46
N GLY A 470 5.13 -27.40 2.70
CA GLY A 470 6.14 -28.20 2.01
C GLY A 470 6.01 -29.71 2.25
N VAL A 471 5.38 -30.11 3.34
CA VAL A 471 5.15 -31.53 3.66
C VAL A 471 3.69 -31.98 3.51
N TYR A 472 2.77 -31.02 3.29
CA TYR A 472 1.33 -31.31 3.19
C TYR A 472 1.04 -32.48 2.21
N PRO A 473 0.17 -33.46 2.55
CA PRO A 473 -0.70 -33.52 3.73
C PRO A 473 -0.06 -34.19 4.97
N ARG A 474 1.25 -34.37 5.02
CA ARG A 474 1.94 -34.93 6.17
C ARG A 474 2.03 -33.90 7.31
N ALA A 475 2.28 -34.41 8.53
CA ALA A 475 2.52 -33.59 9.71
C ALA A 475 3.98 -33.77 10.19
N LEU A 476 4.48 -32.80 10.92
CA LEU A 476 5.82 -32.72 11.51
C LEU A 476 5.72 -32.65 13.04
N THR A 477 6.71 -33.15 13.74
CA THR A 477 6.92 -32.86 15.16
C THR A 477 7.36 -31.40 15.33
N GLU A 478 7.23 -30.88 16.54
CA GLU A 478 7.69 -29.50 16.82
C GLU A 478 9.19 -29.33 16.55
N ALA A 479 10.00 -30.35 16.91
CA ALA A 479 11.44 -30.31 16.65
C ALA A 479 11.77 -30.27 15.16
N GLU A 480 11.03 -31.01 14.32
CA GLU A 480 11.19 -30.95 12.86
C GLU A 480 10.76 -29.61 12.28
N VAL A 481 9.64 -29.03 12.74
CA VAL A 481 9.22 -27.68 12.34
C VAL A 481 10.30 -26.67 12.71
N SER A 482 10.81 -26.70 13.94
CA SER A 482 11.84 -25.76 14.40
C SER A 482 13.15 -25.91 13.63
N SER A 483 13.55 -27.13 13.28
CA SER A 483 14.74 -27.40 12.47
C SER A 483 14.61 -26.81 11.06
N ASP A 484 13.50 -27.11 10.37
CA ASP A 484 13.27 -26.61 9.01
C ASP A 484 13.14 -25.08 8.97
N VAL A 485 12.45 -24.50 9.95
CA VAL A 485 12.38 -23.03 10.14
C VAL A 485 13.78 -22.46 10.36
N GLY A 486 14.62 -23.11 11.19
CA GLY A 486 16.01 -22.71 11.43
C GLY A 486 16.85 -22.67 10.15
N ASP A 487 16.71 -23.65 9.27
CA ASP A 487 17.41 -23.69 7.98
C ASP A 487 17.00 -22.53 7.05
N ILE A 488 15.68 -22.24 6.98
CA ILE A 488 15.17 -21.10 6.21
C ILE A 488 15.69 -19.78 6.77
N ILE A 489 15.69 -19.61 8.10
CA ILE A 489 16.22 -18.41 8.77
C ILE A 489 17.71 -18.23 8.46
N ALA A 490 18.50 -19.29 8.59
CA ALA A 490 19.93 -19.26 8.32
C ALA A 490 20.22 -18.86 6.86
N TRP A 491 19.44 -19.40 5.92
CA TRP A 491 19.50 -19.02 4.51
C TRP A 491 19.14 -17.55 4.28
N ALA A 492 18.06 -17.06 4.87
CA ALA A 492 17.58 -15.69 4.74
C ALA A 492 18.59 -14.68 5.31
N ARG A 493 19.16 -14.97 6.49
CA ARG A 493 20.17 -14.12 7.14
C ARG A 493 21.46 -13.98 6.31
N LYS A 494 21.93 -15.08 5.70
CA LYS A 494 23.11 -15.02 4.80
C LYS A 494 22.90 -14.08 3.60
N ARG A 495 21.66 -13.73 3.27
CA ARG A 495 21.27 -12.83 2.18
C ARG A 495 20.82 -11.45 2.65
N ASN A 496 20.98 -11.18 3.95
CA ASN A 496 20.52 -9.94 4.58
C ASN A 496 19.04 -9.63 4.30
N LEU A 497 18.19 -10.66 4.16
CA LEU A 497 16.76 -10.47 3.97
C LEU A 497 16.15 -9.89 5.25
N ARG A 498 15.20 -8.98 5.07
CA ARG A 498 14.56 -8.28 6.18
C ARG A 498 13.65 -9.24 6.95
N MET A 499 13.86 -9.35 8.25
CA MET A 499 13.01 -10.08 9.18
C MET A 499 12.08 -9.11 9.90
N SER A 500 10.92 -9.57 10.36
CA SER A 500 10.09 -8.74 11.24
C SER A 500 10.86 -8.38 12.52
N PRO A 501 10.68 -7.18 13.09
CA PRO A 501 11.47 -6.70 14.24
C PRO A 501 11.48 -7.63 15.45
N ASP A 502 10.44 -8.42 15.63
CA ASP A 502 10.28 -9.37 16.74
C ASP A 502 10.60 -10.82 16.37
N PHE A 503 11.10 -11.06 15.17
CA PHE A 503 11.28 -12.40 14.65
C PHE A 503 12.14 -13.28 15.58
N ASP A 504 13.28 -12.75 16.02
CA ASP A 504 14.22 -13.47 16.87
C ASP A 504 13.63 -13.82 18.24
N ARG A 505 12.81 -12.92 18.78
CA ARG A 505 12.10 -13.15 20.03
C ARG A 505 11.03 -14.23 19.85
N GLN A 506 10.23 -14.17 18.80
CA GLN A 506 9.20 -15.17 18.49
C GLN A 506 9.84 -16.56 18.29
N TYR A 507 10.96 -16.61 17.59
CA TYR A 507 11.70 -17.85 17.38
C TYR A 507 12.30 -18.38 18.68
N ALA A 508 12.87 -17.53 19.55
CA ALA A 508 13.44 -17.91 20.85
C ALA A 508 12.37 -18.32 21.89
N GLU A 509 11.17 -17.75 21.81
CA GLU A 509 10.03 -18.11 22.68
C GLU A 509 9.46 -19.50 22.35
N GLY A 510 9.89 -20.09 21.25
CA GLY A 510 9.48 -21.41 20.77
C GLY A 510 8.35 -21.35 19.75
N THR A 511 8.35 -22.35 18.88
CA THR A 511 7.36 -22.51 17.80
C THR A 511 5.96 -22.80 18.35
N GLU A 512 5.87 -23.40 19.55
CA GLU A 512 4.62 -23.87 20.14
C GLU A 512 3.58 -22.74 20.29
N LYS A 513 3.97 -21.57 20.81
CA LYS A 513 3.05 -20.44 20.97
C LYS A 513 2.42 -19.96 19.66
N LEU A 514 3.21 -19.95 18.58
CA LEU A 514 2.70 -19.58 17.26
C LEU A 514 1.79 -20.68 16.72
N LEU A 515 2.19 -21.95 16.89
CA LEU A 515 1.36 -23.08 16.49
C LEU A 515 0.02 -23.07 17.23
N ASP A 516 0.01 -22.74 18.54
CA ASP A 516 -1.25 -22.58 19.30
C ASP A 516 -2.15 -21.50 18.72
N LEU A 517 -1.61 -20.32 18.36
CA LEU A 517 -2.38 -19.27 17.71
C LEU A 517 -2.93 -19.73 16.34
N MET A 518 -2.13 -20.42 15.55
CA MET A 518 -2.55 -20.96 14.24
C MET A 518 -3.59 -22.09 14.39
N ILE A 519 -3.55 -22.85 15.50
CA ILE A 519 -4.54 -23.88 15.83
C ILE A 519 -5.86 -23.22 16.27
N GLU A 520 -5.81 -22.18 17.11
CA GLU A 520 -6.99 -21.42 17.52
C GLU A 520 -7.74 -20.79 16.35
N GLU A 521 -7.00 -20.37 15.32
CA GLU A 521 -7.56 -19.86 14.06
C GLU A 521 -7.93 -20.99 13.06
N GLY A 522 -7.76 -22.27 13.42
CA GLY A 522 -8.17 -23.41 12.59
C GLY A 522 -7.27 -23.64 11.36
N LEU A 523 -6.09 -23.04 11.31
CA LEU A 523 -5.14 -23.17 10.21
C LEU A 523 -4.26 -24.42 10.33
N VAL A 524 -3.88 -24.77 11.55
CA VAL A 524 -3.00 -25.88 11.89
C VAL A 524 -3.75 -26.90 12.72
N ALA A 525 -3.62 -28.17 12.35
CA ALA A 525 -4.07 -29.30 13.15
C ALA A 525 -2.96 -29.76 14.08
N ARG A 526 -3.31 -30.12 15.34
CA ARG A 526 -2.42 -30.75 16.30
C ARG A 526 -2.95 -32.15 16.65
N PHE A 527 -2.11 -33.17 16.54
CA PHE A 527 -2.46 -34.52 16.92
C PHE A 527 -1.53 -35.03 18.02
N THR A 528 -2.13 -35.40 19.15
CA THR A 528 -1.42 -35.87 20.37
C THR A 528 -1.61 -37.36 20.70
N GLY A 529 -2.37 -38.09 19.88
CA GLY A 529 -2.70 -39.50 20.13
C GLY A 529 -1.61 -40.53 19.76
N GLY A 530 -0.42 -40.06 19.32
CA GLY A 530 0.71 -40.88 18.94
C GLY A 530 1.88 -40.80 19.92
N PRO A 531 3.04 -41.40 19.58
CA PRO A 531 4.24 -41.36 20.42
C PRO A 531 4.87 -39.95 20.53
N ALA A 532 4.54 -39.04 19.62
CA ALA A 532 4.94 -37.65 19.65
C ALA A 532 3.78 -36.79 19.16
N THR A 533 3.70 -35.55 19.66
CA THR A 533 2.78 -34.52 19.12
C THR A 533 3.25 -34.12 17.75
N VAL A 534 2.34 -34.06 16.78
CA VAL A 534 2.62 -33.62 15.42
C VAL A 534 1.67 -32.50 14.99
N TYR A 535 2.15 -31.67 14.09
CA TYR A 535 1.49 -30.49 13.56
C TYR A 535 1.43 -30.55 12.04
N GLY A 536 0.30 -30.20 11.44
CA GLY A 536 0.11 -30.13 9.99
C GLY A 536 -0.90 -29.07 9.62
N ILE A 537 -1.02 -28.77 8.33
CA ILE A 537 -2.10 -27.87 7.86
C ILE A 537 -3.43 -28.60 8.01
N GLU A 538 -4.43 -27.93 8.59
CA GLU A 538 -5.79 -28.46 8.72
C GLU A 538 -6.41 -28.78 7.36
N ALA A 539 -7.20 -29.83 7.28
CA ALA A 539 -7.83 -30.26 6.02
C ALA A 539 -8.70 -29.13 5.42
N GLY A 540 -8.50 -28.82 4.14
CA GLY A 540 -9.20 -27.74 3.46
C GLY A 540 -8.64 -26.33 3.76
N GLN A 541 -7.54 -26.21 4.48
CA GLN A 541 -6.91 -24.93 4.82
C GLN A 541 -5.60 -24.65 4.06
N ALA A 542 -5.24 -25.49 3.09
CA ALA A 542 -4.01 -25.30 2.33
C ALA A 542 -4.02 -23.98 1.52
N ALA A 543 -5.18 -23.54 1.01
CA ALA A 543 -5.32 -22.27 0.34
C ALA A 543 -5.10 -21.08 1.29
N VAL A 544 -5.59 -21.14 2.53
CA VAL A 544 -5.38 -20.12 3.57
C VAL A 544 -3.92 -20.10 4.01
N ALA A 545 -3.31 -21.28 4.27
CA ALA A 545 -1.89 -21.39 4.61
C ALA A 545 -0.99 -20.84 3.49
N SER A 546 -1.36 -21.09 2.23
CA SER A 546 -0.66 -20.56 1.06
C SER A 546 -0.69 -19.04 0.98
N TYR A 547 -1.74 -18.38 1.49
CA TYR A 547 -1.78 -16.95 1.59
C TYR A 547 -0.59 -16.42 2.41
N TYR A 548 -0.36 -16.96 3.59
CA TYR A 548 0.76 -16.52 4.45
C TYR A 548 2.12 -16.82 3.83
N ARG A 549 2.35 -18.04 3.34
CA ARG A 549 3.57 -18.38 2.61
C ARG A 549 3.83 -17.43 1.44
N ASN A 550 2.80 -17.08 0.68
CA ASN A 550 2.93 -16.26 -0.51
C ASN A 550 3.33 -14.80 -0.19
N THR A 551 3.17 -14.34 1.06
CA THR A 551 3.66 -13.01 1.45
C THR A 551 5.18 -12.88 1.32
N ILE A 552 5.92 -13.99 1.41
CA ILE A 552 7.39 -14.05 1.37
C ILE A 552 7.93 -14.87 0.19
N VAL A 553 7.07 -15.47 -0.62
CA VAL A 553 7.46 -16.43 -1.68
C VAL A 553 8.47 -15.84 -2.68
N HIS A 554 8.36 -14.55 -2.98
CA HIS A 554 9.22 -13.86 -3.94
C HIS A 554 10.72 -13.91 -3.57
N PHE A 555 11.08 -14.04 -2.30
CA PHE A 555 12.48 -14.20 -1.88
C PHE A 555 13.07 -15.56 -2.29
N PHE A 556 12.24 -16.57 -2.45
CA PHE A 556 12.66 -17.95 -2.67
C PHE A 556 12.54 -18.41 -4.12
N VAL A 557 11.96 -17.59 -5.01
CA VAL A 557 11.69 -17.96 -6.41
C VAL A 557 12.96 -18.27 -7.17
N ASN A 558 14.00 -17.43 -7.10
CA ASN A 558 15.26 -17.66 -7.80
C ASN A 558 15.92 -18.96 -7.32
N ARG A 559 15.90 -19.23 -6.00
CA ARG A 559 16.40 -20.49 -5.43
C ARG A 559 15.63 -21.70 -5.95
N ALA A 560 14.29 -21.61 -6.01
CA ALA A 560 13.44 -22.66 -6.51
C ALA A 560 13.68 -22.93 -8.02
N ILE A 561 13.86 -21.90 -8.82
CA ILE A 561 14.22 -22.01 -10.24
C ILE A 561 15.55 -22.75 -10.41
N ILE A 562 16.56 -22.39 -9.63
CA ILE A 562 17.87 -23.07 -9.63
C ILE A 562 17.72 -24.56 -9.32
N GLU A 563 16.98 -24.92 -8.26
CA GLU A 563 16.75 -26.33 -7.88
C GLU A 563 16.12 -27.14 -9.02
N LEU A 564 15.08 -26.58 -9.67
CA LEU A 564 14.40 -27.23 -10.78
C LEU A 564 15.29 -27.36 -12.02
N SER A 565 16.11 -26.35 -12.30
CA SER A 565 17.03 -26.38 -13.42
C SER A 565 18.19 -27.35 -13.20
N LEU A 566 18.74 -27.42 -11.99
CA LEU A 566 19.73 -28.44 -11.63
C LEU A 566 19.14 -29.86 -11.69
N THR A 567 17.86 -30.02 -11.28
CA THR A 567 17.16 -31.31 -11.38
C THR A 567 17.00 -31.71 -12.85
N ALA A 568 16.71 -30.76 -13.75
CA ALA A 568 16.64 -31.01 -15.19
C ALA A 568 17.97 -31.51 -15.76
N VAL A 569 19.10 -30.89 -15.38
CA VAL A 569 20.45 -31.35 -15.77
C VAL A 569 20.73 -32.74 -15.19
N ALA A 570 20.33 -33.01 -13.94
CA ALA A 570 20.53 -34.31 -13.30
C ALA A 570 19.74 -35.46 -13.94
N GLU A 571 18.64 -35.17 -14.63
CA GLU A 571 17.80 -36.12 -15.38
C GLU A 571 18.28 -36.36 -16.81
N THR A 572 19.13 -35.46 -17.36
CA THR A 572 19.57 -35.55 -18.77
C THR A 572 20.77 -36.48 -18.92
N ASP A 573 20.67 -37.42 -19.85
CA ASP A 573 21.79 -38.29 -20.20
C ASP A 573 22.92 -37.51 -20.87
N SER A 574 24.14 -37.68 -20.35
CA SER A 574 25.36 -37.02 -20.81
C SER A 574 25.71 -37.45 -22.21
N GLY A 575 25.72 -36.53 -23.19
CA GLY A 575 26.35 -36.80 -24.48
C GLY A 575 26.04 -35.92 -25.67
N LYS A 576 24.93 -35.13 -25.66
CA LYS A 576 24.54 -34.35 -26.84
C LYS A 576 24.49 -32.83 -26.63
N THR A 577 24.27 -32.34 -25.42
CA THR A 577 24.12 -30.92 -25.13
C THR A 577 24.96 -30.54 -23.91
N ASN A 578 25.56 -29.35 -23.92
CA ASN A 578 26.32 -28.82 -22.77
C ASN A 578 25.41 -28.69 -21.55
N PRO A 579 25.76 -29.27 -20.38
CA PRO A 579 24.96 -29.18 -19.17
C PRO A 579 24.71 -27.76 -18.71
N VAL A 580 25.62 -26.82 -18.90
CA VAL A 580 25.47 -25.40 -18.57
C VAL A 580 24.41 -24.74 -19.47
N ASP A 581 24.36 -25.10 -20.76
CA ASP A 581 23.33 -24.58 -21.66
C ASP A 581 21.94 -25.10 -21.31
N ILE A 582 21.83 -26.37 -20.88
CA ILE A 582 20.57 -26.94 -20.39
C ILE A 582 20.11 -26.17 -19.16
N PHE A 583 21.01 -25.93 -18.20
CA PHE A 583 20.71 -25.19 -16.98
C PHE A 583 20.13 -23.80 -17.30
N TRP A 584 20.82 -23.02 -18.13
CA TRP A 584 20.38 -21.67 -18.49
C TRP A 584 19.08 -21.65 -19.31
N SER A 585 18.89 -22.65 -20.16
CA SER A 585 17.63 -22.81 -20.91
C SER A 585 16.44 -23.02 -19.94
N GLU A 586 16.59 -23.91 -18.96
CA GLU A 586 15.57 -24.19 -17.95
C GLU A 586 15.31 -23.02 -17.01
N VAL A 587 16.38 -22.30 -16.61
CA VAL A 587 16.29 -21.08 -15.80
C VAL A 587 15.43 -20.02 -16.49
N LEU A 588 15.74 -19.73 -17.77
CA LEU A 588 15.02 -18.69 -18.52
C LEU A 588 13.60 -19.12 -18.91
N GLU A 589 13.40 -20.41 -19.23
CA GLU A 589 12.07 -20.96 -19.51
C GLU A 589 11.17 -20.89 -18.28
N THR A 590 11.67 -21.26 -17.09
CA THR A 590 10.90 -21.20 -15.86
C THR A 590 10.58 -19.76 -15.44
N ARG A 591 11.53 -18.83 -15.63
CA ARG A 591 11.29 -17.40 -15.44
C ARG A 591 10.18 -16.90 -16.37
N ASP A 592 10.24 -17.22 -17.65
CA ASP A 592 9.21 -16.80 -18.62
C ASP A 592 7.83 -17.41 -18.32
N LEU A 593 7.81 -18.66 -17.87
CA LEU A 593 6.59 -19.36 -17.47
C LEU A 593 5.84 -18.60 -16.35
N PHE A 594 6.56 -18.10 -15.35
CA PHE A 594 5.99 -17.45 -14.18
C PHE A 594 6.07 -15.91 -14.20
N LYS A 595 6.33 -15.28 -15.35
CA LYS A 595 6.43 -13.81 -15.46
C LYS A 595 5.12 -13.06 -15.12
N PHE A 596 3.98 -13.73 -15.13
CA PHE A 596 2.70 -13.16 -14.69
C PHE A 596 2.42 -13.38 -13.20
N GLU A 597 3.28 -14.17 -12.53
CA GLU A 597 3.17 -14.41 -11.09
C GLU A 597 4.12 -13.57 -10.27
N PHE A 598 5.32 -13.31 -10.79
CA PHE A 598 6.39 -12.65 -10.05
C PHE A 598 7.00 -11.49 -10.81
N PHE A 599 7.57 -10.53 -10.08
CA PHE A 599 8.31 -9.41 -10.63
C PHE A 599 9.77 -9.83 -10.81
N TYR A 600 10.20 -9.95 -12.03
CA TYR A 600 11.59 -10.25 -12.35
C TYR A 600 12.29 -9.01 -12.89
N PRO A 601 13.60 -8.80 -12.61
CA PRO A 601 14.37 -7.77 -13.27
C PRO A 601 14.57 -8.11 -14.77
N PRO A 602 15.11 -7.19 -15.58
CA PRO A 602 15.51 -7.49 -16.95
C PRO A 602 16.37 -8.73 -17.02
N THR A 603 16.37 -9.41 -18.18
CA THR A 603 17.00 -10.75 -18.33
C THR A 603 18.46 -10.77 -17.92
N GLU A 604 19.23 -9.74 -18.25
CA GLU A 604 20.67 -9.67 -17.90
C GLU A 604 20.88 -9.53 -16.38
N GLU A 605 20.10 -8.67 -15.72
CA GLU A 605 20.15 -8.52 -14.26
C GLU A 605 19.69 -9.80 -13.56
N PHE A 606 18.67 -10.45 -14.11
CA PHE A 606 18.19 -11.73 -13.58
C PHE A 606 19.27 -12.82 -13.66
N ARG A 607 20.04 -12.87 -14.77
CA ARG A 607 21.18 -13.79 -14.89
C ARG A 607 22.21 -13.55 -13.79
N VAL A 608 22.55 -12.29 -13.54
CA VAL A 608 23.49 -11.92 -12.47
C VAL A 608 22.98 -12.40 -11.10
N GLU A 609 21.69 -12.23 -10.79
CA GLU A 609 21.11 -12.73 -9.55
C GLU A 609 21.23 -14.27 -9.40
N ILE A 610 21.01 -15.01 -10.49
CA ILE A 610 21.15 -16.46 -10.50
C ILE A 610 22.63 -16.87 -10.32
N GLU A 611 23.56 -16.21 -11.01
CA GLU A 611 25.01 -16.45 -10.86
C GLU A 611 25.50 -16.17 -9.44
N GLU A 612 25.04 -15.08 -8.83
CA GLU A 612 25.35 -14.77 -7.43
C GLU A 612 24.81 -15.83 -6.48
N GLU A 613 23.58 -16.30 -6.69
CA GLU A 613 22.98 -17.34 -5.85
C GLU A 613 23.73 -18.68 -5.99
N MET A 614 24.14 -19.03 -7.21
CA MET A 614 24.96 -20.22 -7.48
C MET A 614 26.36 -20.09 -6.88
N SER A 615 27.00 -18.92 -6.98
CA SER A 615 28.31 -18.65 -6.39
C SER A 615 28.30 -18.70 -4.86
N ARG A 616 27.18 -18.27 -4.24
CA ARG A 616 26.95 -18.43 -2.77
C ARG A 616 26.76 -19.90 -2.38
N LEU A 617 26.26 -20.73 -3.27
CA LEU A 617 26.13 -22.16 -3.05
C LEU A 617 27.48 -22.85 -3.13
N HIS A 618 28.18 -22.67 -4.25
CA HIS A 618 29.50 -23.26 -4.49
C HIS A 618 30.34 -22.36 -5.43
N PRO A 619 31.57 -21.97 -5.05
CA PRO A 619 32.39 -21.05 -5.85
C PRO A 619 32.73 -21.60 -7.26
N ASP A 620 32.90 -22.93 -7.40
CA ASP A 620 33.24 -23.58 -8.68
C ASP A 620 32.02 -24.24 -9.34
N TRP A 621 30.82 -23.66 -9.17
CA TRP A 621 29.56 -24.27 -9.59
C TRP A 621 29.51 -24.56 -11.11
N GLU A 622 30.09 -23.69 -11.97
CA GLU A 622 30.09 -23.90 -13.41
C GLU A 622 30.91 -25.12 -13.80
N ARG A 623 32.09 -25.28 -13.18
CA ARG A 623 32.92 -26.46 -13.41
C ARG A 623 32.21 -27.73 -12.99
N LEU A 624 31.63 -27.76 -11.81
CA LEU A 624 30.85 -28.90 -11.30
C LEU A 624 29.66 -29.20 -12.22
N LEU A 625 28.90 -28.18 -12.61
CA LEU A 625 27.78 -28.34 -13.53
C LEU A 625 28.21 -28.91 -14.88
N GLY A 626 29.38 -28.52 -15.38
CA GLY A 626 30.01 -29.05 -16.62
C GLY A 626 30.31 -30.54 -16.58
N GLU A 627 30.38 -31.15 -15.37
CA GLU A 627 30.49 -32.62 -15.18
C GLU A 627 29.17 -33.37 -15.47
N GLY A 628 28.08 -32.63 -15.82
CA GLY A 628 26.79 -33.19 -16.18
C GLY A 628 25.94 -33.62 -15.00
N SER A 629 25.21 -34.73 -15.13
CA SER A 629 24.26 -35.21 -14.12
C SER A 629 24.89 -35.44 -12.74
N GLY A 630 26.16 -35.87 -12.68
CA GLY A 630 26.90 -36.05 -11.45
C GLY A 630 27.14 -34.75 -10.69
N GLY A 631 27.64 -33.72 -11.40
CA GLY A 631 27.88 -32.40 -10.85
C GLY A 631 26.59 -31.70 -10.41
N ALA A 632 25.54 -31.81 -11.21
CA ALA A 632 24.22 -31.27 -10.84
C ALA A 632 23.67 -31.89 -9.55
N ARG A 633 23.83 -33.21 -9.39
CA ARG A 633 23.44 -33.90 -8.13
C ARG A 633 24.29 -33.47 -6.94
N ALA A 634 25.60 -33.23 -7.16
CA ALA A 634 26.48 -32.73 -6.10
C ALA A 634 26.03 -31.35 -5.62
N LEU A 635 25.77 -30.43 -6.56
CA LEU A 635 25.25 -29.08 -6.25
C LEU A 635 23.89 -29.16 -5.53
N LEU A 636 22.96 -30.00 -6.01
CA LEU A 636 21.67 -30.23 -5.32
C LEU A 636 21.87 -30.78 -3.91
N ALA A 637 22.91 -31.59 -3.68
CA ALA A 637 23.23 -32.15 -2.36
C ALA A 637 23.68 -31.07 -1.36
N GLU A 638 24.29 -29.98 -1.79
CA GLU A 638 24.71 -28.87 -0.95
C GLU A 638 23.58 -27.89 -0.66
N MET A 639 22.47 -27.94 -1.44
CA MET A 639 21.35 -27.04 -1.24
C MET A 639 20.57 -27.33 0.03
N ASN A 640 20.68 -26.44 1.02
CA ASN A 640 19.88 -26.45 2.25
C ASN A 640 19.45 -25.02 2.60
N PRO A 641 18.13 -24.73 2.78
CA PRO A 641 16.99 -25.60 2.51
C PRO A 641 16.74 -25.82 1.01
N GLN A 642 16.02 -26.91 0.69
CA GLN A 642 15.39 -27.07 -0.62
C GLN A 642 14.00 -26.47 -0.57
N VAL A 643 13.68 -25.59 -1.52
CA VAL A 643 12.47 -24.72 -1.45
C VAL A 643 11.55 -24.83 -2.67
N ALA A 644 11.94 -25.50 -3.74
CA ALA A 644 11.15 -25.55 -4.98
C ALA A 644 9.73 -26.07 -4.74
N HIS A 645 9.59 -27.17 -3.98
CA HIS A 645 8.31 -27.75 -3.61
C HIS A 645 7.50 -26.90 -2.63
N MET A 646 8.15 -26.06 -1.82
CA MET A 646 7.50 -25.16 -0.89
C MET A 646 6.98 -23.87 -1.58
N THR A 647 7.56 -23.51 -2.71
CA THR A 647 7.34 -22.22 -3.36
C THR A 647 6.58 -22.32 -4.67
N LEU A 648 7.05 -23.11 -5.64
CA LEU A 648 6.53 -23.11 -7.00
C LEU A 648 5.49 -24.19 -7.29
N GLN A 649 5.33 -25.20 -6.42
CA GLN A 649 4.45 -26.35 -6.69
C GLN A 649 3.01 -25.92 -7.04
N MET A 650 2.38 -25.08 -6.22
CA MET A 650 1.00 -24.68 -6.47
C MET A 650 0.81 -23.92 -7.81
N PHE A 651 1.81 -23.13 -8.20
CA PHE A 651 1.78 -22.40 -9.47
C PHE A 651 1.96 -23.35 -10.65
N ALA A 652 2.92 -24.28 -10.56
CA ALA A 652 3.14 -25.28 -11.59
C ALA A 652 1.93 -26.21 -11.78
N GLU A 653 1.31 -26.68 -10.70
CA GLU A 653 0.10 -27.52 -10.73
C GLU A 653 -1.09 -26.77 -11.35
N SER A 654 -1.30 -25.50 -10.98
CA SER A 654 -2.35 -24.68 -11.57
C SER A 654 -2.15 -24.47 -13.07
N TYR A 655 -0.93 -24.18 -13.48
CA TYR A 655 -0.58 -23.96 -14.88
C TYR A 655 -0.67 -25.27 -15.69
N SER A 656 -0.34 -26.43 -15.09
CA SER A 656 -0.52 -27.74 -15.72
C SER A 656 -2.00 -28.04 -15.97
N ILE A 657 -2.89 -27.75 -15.01
CA ILE A 657 -4.35 -27.89 -15.21
C ILE A 657 -4.80 -27.09 -16.43
N GLY A 658 -4.36 -25.83 -16.54
CA GLY A 658 -4.74 -24.97 -17.67
C GLY A 658 -4.18 -25.44 -19.00
N ALA A 659 -2.93 -25.88 -19.03
CA ALA A 659 -2.29 -26.40 -20.25
C ALA A 659 -2.87 -27.75 -20.68
N ASP A 660 -3.12 -28.67 -19.74
CA ASP A 660 -3.76 -29.95 -20.00
C ASP A 660 -5.19 -29.76 -20.55
N LEU A 661 -5.96 -28.83 -19.97
CA LEU A 661 -7.29 -28.47 -20.46
C LEU A 661 -7.19 -27.97 -21.90
N LEU A 662 -6.29 -27.00 -22.16
CA LEU A 662 -6.15 -26.42 -23.50
C LEU A 662 -5.69 -27.46 -24.55
N ALA A 663 -4.82 -28.41 -24.15
CA ALA A 663 -4.36 -29.49 -25.00
C ALA A 663 -5.45 -30.55 -25.25
N SER A 664 -6.46 -30.66 -24.38
CA SER A 664 -7.56 -31.60 -24.50
C SER A 664 -8.74 -31.10 -25.35
N LEU A 665 -8.73 -29.82 -25.76
CA LEU A 665 -9.77 -29.26 -26.60
C LEU A 665 -9.77 -29.89 -28.01
N ASN A 666 -10.95 -30.06 -28.58
CA ASN A 666 -11.09 -30.55 -29.93
C ASN A 666 -10.52 -29.54 -30.95
N GLU A 667 -10.21 -30.03 -32.15
CA GLU A 667 -9.80 -29.18 -33.26
C GLU A 667 -10.88 -28.13 -33.55
N ASN A 668 -10.49 -26.86 -33.64
CA ASN A 668 -11.39 -25.70 -33.83
C ASN A 668 -12.33 -25.37 -32.65
N GLU A 669 -12.21 -26.01 -31.51
CA GLU A 669 -12.93 -25.58 -30.30
C GLU A 669 -12.31 -24.30 -29.74
N SER A 670 -13.07 -23.19 -29.82
CA SER A 670 -12.66 -21.91 -29.22
C SER A 670 -13.10 -21.80 -27.75
N ILE A 671 -12.31 -21.19 -26.93
CA ILE A 671 -12.59 -20.93 -25.53
C ILE A 671 -12.15 -19.50 -25.19
N ASP A 672 -12.97 -18.79 -24.44
CA ASP A 672 -12.59 -17.49 -23.89
C ASP A 672 -12.01 -17.60 -22.46
N GLU A 673 -11.54 -16.48 -21.89
CA GLU A 673 -10.92 -16.46 -20.56
C GLU A 673 -11.87 -16.93 -19.46
N GLU A 674 -13.15 -16.55 -19.51
CA GLU A 674 -14.13 -16.87 -18.46
C GLU A 674 -14.48 -18.37 -18.48
N ASP A 675 -14.79 -18.92 -19.67
CA ASP A 675 -15.06 -20.35 -19.85
C ASP A 675 -13.82 -21.20 -19.51
N PHE A 676 -12.62 -20.73 -19.90
CA PHE A 676 -11.36 -21.39 -19.53
C PHE A 676 -11.19 -21.49 -18.01
N ILE A 677 -11.40 -20.40 -17.28
CA ILE A 677 -11.26 -20.40 -15.81
C ILE A 677 -12.28 -21.37 -15.18
N ASP A 678 -13.54 -21.35 -15.62
CA ASP A 678 -14.59 -22.21 -15.06
C ASP A 678 -14.34 -23.70 -15.37
N ARG A 679 -13.86 -24.03 -16.56
CA ARG A 679 -13.44 -25.41 -16.89
C ARG A 679 -12.20 -25.83 -16.11
N CYS A 680 -11.22 -24.96 -15.92
CA CYS A 680 -10.06 -25.23 -15.08
C CYS A 680 -10.45 -25.52 -13.62
N MET A 681 -11.42 -24.79 -13.07
CA MET A 681 -11.94 -25.05 -11.73
C MET A 681 -12.54 -26.45 -11.61
N ASN A 682 -13.27 -26.94 -12.62
CA ASN A 682 -13.86 -28.27 -12.65
C ASN A 682 -12.81 -29.36 -12.86
N TYR A 683 -11.89 -29.16 -13.80
CA TYR A 683 -10.79 -30.08 -14.06
C TYR A 683 -9.84 -30.20 -12.87
N GLY A 684 -9.57 -29.07 -12.19
CA GLY A 684 -8.79 -29.02 -10.96
C GLY A 684 -9.43 -29.84 -9.83
N ARG A 685 -10.75 -29.76 -9.65
CA ARG A 685 -11.47 -30.62 -8.67
C ARG A 685 -11.29 -32.09 -8.97
N GLN A 686 -11.42 -32.51 -10.24
CA GLN A 686 -11.15 -33.87 -10.66
C GLN A 686 -9.70 -34.26 -10.38
N SER A 687 -8.73 -33.40 -10.71
CA SER A 687 -7.29 -33.62 -10.49
C SER A 687 -6.96 -33.78 -9.01
N LEU A 688 -7.60 -33.00 -8.13
CA LEU A 688 -7.45 -33.11 -6.67
C LEU A 688 -7.97 -34.47 -6.16
N LEU A 689 -9.16 -34.88 -6.59
CA LEU A 689 -9.74 -36.18 -6.23
C LEU A 689 -8.88 -37.35 -6.71
N GLN A 690 -8.24 -37.20 -7.87
CA GLN A 690 -7.30 -38.17 -8.44
C GLN A 690 -5.88 -38.08 -7.83
N ARG A 691 -5.62 -37.12 -6.91
CA ARG A 691 -4.30 -36.85 -6.33
C ARG A 691 -3.23 -36.48 -7.37
N ARG A 692 -3.65 -35.86 -8.48
CA ARG A 692 -2.74 -35.33 -9.50
C ARG A 692 -2.18 -33.96 -9.13
N ILE A 693 -2.84 -33.27 -8.22
CA ILE A 693 -2.39 -32.03 -7.59
C ILE A 693 -2.38 -32.19 -6.06
N SER A 694 -1.54 -31.44 -5.40
CA SER A 694 -1.23 -31.58 -3.97
C SER A 694 -2.33 -31.05 -3.05
N SER A 695 -3.03 -29.97 -3.44
CA SER A 695 -4.02 -29.32 -2.60
C SER A 695 -4.96 -28.40 -3.40
N GLU A 696 -6.03 -27.96 -2.75
CA GLU A 696 -6.95 -26.94 -3.25
C GLU A 696 -6.30 -25.57 -3.51
N ALA A 697 -5.11 -25.33 -2.94
CA ALA A 697 -4.35 -24.09 -3.19
C ALA A 697 -3.97 -23.91 -4.67
N SER A 698 -3.89 -25.02 -5.43
CA SER A 698 -3.59 -24.97 -6.87
C SER A 698 -4.82 -24.72 -7.74
N MET A 699 -6.02 -24.57 -7.13
CA MET A 699 -7.30 -24.35 -7.84
C MET A 699 -7.89 -22.96 -7.56
N LEU A 700 -7.08 -21.92 -7.65
CA LEU A 700 -7.53 -20.56 -7.38
C LEU A 700 -7.75 -19.80 -8.69
N LYS A 701 -8.90 -19.12 -8.85
CA LYS A 701 -9.27 -18.39 -10.07
C LYS A 701 -8.20 -17.46 -10.60
N LEU A 702 -7.50 -16.76 -9.71
CA LEU A 702 -6.45 -15.82 -10.12
C LEU A 702 -5.24 -16.53 -10.75
N LEU A 703 -4.90 -17.73 -10.29
CA LEU A 703 -3.84 -18.53 -10.90
C LEU A 703 -4.21 -18.97 -12.32
N PHE A 704 -5.45 -19.39 -12.53
CA PHE A 704 -5.94 -19.73 -13.87
C PHE A 704 -6.01 -18.54 -14.80
N LYS A 705 -6.35 -17.36 -14.27
CA LYS A 705 -6.28 -16.11 -15.04
C LYS A 705 -4.85 -15.78 -15.48
N ASN A 706 -3.88 -15.94 -14.59
CA ASN A 706 -2.46 -15.73 -14.92
C ASN A 706 -1.95 -16.81 -15.89
N CYS A 707 -2.40 -18.06 -15.73
CA CYS A 707 -2.15 -19.14 -16.68
C CYS A 707 -2.69 -18.78 -18.07
N TRP A 708 -3.92 -18.30 -18.18
CA TRP A 708 -4.49 -17.82 -19.46
C TRP A 708 -3.62 -16.73 -20.09
N SER A 709 -3.16 -15.75 -19.29
CA SER A 709 -2.27 -14.70 -19.76
C SER A 709 -0.95 -15.26 -20.29
N MET A 710 -0.38 -16.27 -19.63
CA MET A 710 0.84 -16.95 -20.07
C MET A 710 0.61 -17.71 -21.38
N LEU A 711 -0.49 -18.50 -21.46
CA LEU A 711 -0.82 -19.26 -22.66
C LEU A 711 -1.10 -18.34 -23.87
N SER A 712 -1.78 -17.23 -23.63
CA SER A 712 -2.06 -16.20 -24.65
C SER A 712 -0.77 -15.50 -25.12
N ALA A 713 0.13 -15.15 -24.20
CA ALA A 713 1.43 -14.56 -24.53
C ALA A 713 2.31 -15.52 -25.36
N ARG A 714 2.11 -16.82 -25.21
CA ARG A 714 2.75 -17.87 -26.03
C ARG A 714 1.93 -18.23 -27.29
N GLN A 715 0.86 -17.49 -27.57
CA GLN A 715 -0.04 -17.69 -28.71
C GLN A 715 -0.74 -19.06 -28.74
N LEU A 716 -0.81 -19.76 -27.61
CA LEU A 716 -1.41 -21.09 -27.52
C LEU A 716 -2.95 -21.06 -27.49
N THR A 717 -3.55 -19.89 -27.27
CA THR A 717 -4.99 -19.66 -27.34
C THR A 717 -5.47 -19.33 -28.76
N ASP A 718 -4.55 -19.09 -29.71
CA ASP A 718 -4.86 -18.74 -31.09
C ASP A 718 -4.91 -20.01 -31.97
N HIS A 719 -6.06 -20.26 -32.60
CA HIS A 719 -6.29 -21.39 -33.49
C HIS A 719 -5.82 -21.12 -34.93
N SER A 720 -5.49 -19.89 -35.28
CA SER A 720 -5.07 -19.52 -36.63
C SER A 720 -3.63 -19.93 -36.96
N LEU A 721 -2.84 -20.29 -35.93
CA LEU A 721 -1.44 -20.67 -36.10
C LEU A 721 -1.29 -22.12 -36.56
N PRO A 722 -0.36 -22.40 -37.48
CA PRO A 722 -0.05 -23.77 -37.86
C PRO A 722 0.52 -24.51 -36.62
N ASP A 723 0.21 -25.80 -36.50
CA ASP A 723 0.73 -26.68 -35.45
C ASP A 723 0.35 -26.32 -33.98
N TYR A 724 -0.71 -25.50 -33.76
CA TYR A 724 -1.13 -25.09 -32.43
C TYR A 724 -1.44 -26.26 -31.48
N LEU A 725 -1.99 -27.39 -32.01
CA LEU A 725 -2.27 -28.59 -31.23
C LEU A 725 -0.97 -29.23 -30.70
N SER A 726 0.04 -29.33 -31.53
CA SER A 726 1.36 -29.84 -31.15
C SER A 726 2.01 -28.93 -30.11
N ALA A 727 1.93 -27.61 -30.29
CA ALA A 727 2.46 -26.63 -29.34
C ALA A 727 1.74 -26.68 -27.97
N ARG A 728 0.42 -26.88 -27.93
CA ARG A 728 -0.36 -27.08 -26.69
C ARG A 728 0.07 -28.35 -25.95
N ALA A 729 0.21 -29.46 -26.69
CA ALA A 729 0.67 -30.73 -26.11
C ALA A 729 2.11 -30.62 -25.56
N ALA A 730 3.00 -29.95 -26.27
CA ALA A 730 4.37 -29.70 -25.81
C ALA A 730 4.42 -28.81 -24.56
N GLN A 731 3.55 -27.80 -24.48
CA GLN A 731 3.45 -26.95 -23.28
C GLN A 731 2.94 -27.73 -22.05
N ALA A 732 1.94 -28.60 -22.24
CA ALA A 732 1.43 -29.45 -21.18
C ALA A 732 2.51 -30.43 -20.68
N GLU A 733 3.29 -31.05 -21.59
CA GLU A 733 4.37 -31.93 -21.20
C GLU A 733 5.48 -31.22 -20.44
N LYS A 734 5.86 -29.99 -20.84
CA LYS A 734 6.85 -29.17 -20.10
C LYS A 734 6.39 -28.90 -18.66
N LEU A 735 5.13 -28.56 -18.44
CA LEU A 735 4.58 -28.30 -17.11
C LEU A 735 4.51 -29.58 -16.26
N ASN A 736 4.11 -30.70 -16.88
CA ASN A 736 4.12 -32.01 -16.21
C ASN A 736 5.56 -32.44 -15.83
N ALA A 737 6.57 -32.15 -16.66
CA ALA A 737 7.99 -32.38 -16.31
C ALA A 737 8.41 -31.50 -15.12
N LEU A 738 8.00 -30.22 -15.10
CA LEU A 738 8.29 -29.31 -14.00
C LEU A 738 7.69 -29.81 -12.66
N ILE A 739 6.45 -30.32 -12.66
CA ILE A 739 5.81 -30.92 -11.50
C ILE A 739 6.61 -32.15 -11.02
N ARG A 740 6.99 -33.04 -11.93
CA ARG A 740 7.82 -34.22 -11.57
C ARG A 740 9.12 -33.80 -10.87
N ARG A 741 9.81 -32.78 -11.39
CA ARG A 741 11.04 -32.23 -10.77
C ARG A 741 10.78 -31.62 -9.42
N THR A 742 9.65 -30.94 -9.23
CA THR A 742 9.22 -30.40 -7.93
C THR A 742 9.03 -31.50 -6.89
N GLU A 743 8.42 -32.65 -7.30
CA GLU A 743 8.26 -33.82 -6.42
C GLU A 743 9.59 -34.51 -6.12
N ILE A 744 10.56 -34.54 -7.03
CA ILE A 744 11.92 -35.02 -6.79
C ILE A 744 12.60 -34.17 -5.72
N CYS A 745 12.53 -32.84 -5.82
CA CYS A 745 13.06 -31.93 -4.80
C CYS A 745 12.39 -32.19 -3.43
N ARG A 746 11.07 -32.37 -3.40
CA ARG A 746 10.32 -32.70 -2.19
C ARG A 746 10.77 -34.03 -1.57
N ALA A 747 10.89 -35.08 -2.37
CA ALA A 747 11.35 -36.39 -1.90
C ALA A 747 12.77 -36.30 -1.33
N SER A 748 13.67 -35.56 -1.99
CA SER A 748 15.04 -35.31 -1.51
C SER A 748 15.05 -34.60 -0.15
N ALA A 749 14.24 -33.54 0.01
CA ALA A 749 14.14 -32.82 1.27
C ALA A 749 13.64 -33.71 2.42
N ILE A 750 12.62 -34.55 2.17
CA ILE A 750 12.08 -35.49 3.16
C ILE A 750 13.12 -36.54 3.53
N ALA A 751 13.86 -37.10 2.57
CA ALA A 751 14.90 -38.08 2.81
C ALA A 751 16.04 -37.56 3.70
N ARG A 752 16.40 -36.28 3.56
CA ARG A 752 17.44 -35.64 4.40
C ARG A 752 17.00 -35.51 5.85
N ARG A 753 15.73 -35.14 6.11
CA ARG A 753 15.19 -35.12 7.50
C ARG A 753 15.32 -36.47 8.16
N GLY A 754 14.91 -37.54 7.49
CA GLY A 754 15.04 -38.90 8.02
C GLY A 754 16.48 -39.29 8.40
N ASN A 755 17.46 -38.87 7.60
CA ASN A 755 18.88 -39.13 7.86
C ASN A 755 19.42 -38.28 9.04
N SER A 756 18.98 -37.02 9.20
CA SER A 756 19.38 -36.18 10.35
C SER A 756 18.83 -36.76 11.66
N THR A 757 17.56 -37.12 11.69
CA THR A 757 16.92 -37.71 12.87
C THR A 757 17.57 -39.06 13.30
N LEU A 758 18.00 -39.87 12.33
CA LEU A 758 18.74 -41.09 12.60
C LEU A 758 20.16 -40.82 13.15
N ARG A 759 20.86 -39.81 12.64
CA ARG A 759 22.18 -39.38 13.12
C ARG A 759 22.12 -38.82 14.55
N ASP A 760 21.09 -38.04 14.87
CA ASP A 760 20.90 -37.48 16.21
C ASP A 760 20.52 -38.55 17.23
N LYS A 761 19.67 -39.52 16.86
CA LYS A 761 19.41 -40.70 17.70
C LYS A 761 20.65 -41.53 17.93
N ALA A 762 21.51 -41.68 16.92
CA ALA A 762 22.78 -42.39 17.07
C ALA A 762 23.80 -41.64 17.93
N ARG A 763 23.75 -40.32 17.99
CA ARG A 763 24.61 -39.49 18.85
C ARG A 763 24.09 -39.32 20.27
N GLY A 764 22.76 -39.35 20.49
CA GLY A 764 22.13 -39.25 21.81
C GLY A 764 21.99 -40.60 22.54
N GLY A 765 22.39 -41.68 21.94
CA GLY A 765 22.40 -43.06 22.51
C GLY A 765 23.77 -43.56 22.94
N LEU A 766 24.78 -42.68 22.98
CA LEU A 766 26.09 -42.84 23.58
C LEU A 766 26.20 -41.88 24.77
#